data_b8e7f75f2fe8f28264827d2316c9f0fe
#
_entry.id   b8e7f75f2fe8f28264827d2316c9f0fe
#
_cell.length_a   1.000
_cell.length_b   1.000
_cell.length_c   1.000
_cell.angle_alpha   90.00
_cell.angle_beta   90.00
_cell.angle_gamma   90.00
#
_symmetry.space_group_name_H-M   'P 1'
#
loop_
_entity.id
_entity.type
_entity.pdbx_description
1 polymer ?
#
loop_
_entity_poly.entity_id
_entity_poly.type
_entity_poly.pdbx_seq_one_letter_code
_entity_poly.pdbx_strand_id
1 'polypeptide(L)'
;MKYSFVFLSSVLFVINSFAAYSGTPQMPKLVDGCYEIGSAEELYGFAQLSNDSLANESLCVKIVKDIELNSNVLTADFALNGKESDFALWTPISNFKGTLDGQNHVISGLVVVVKDAHASAGFINTVFGESEEQRAVIKNLGFVDSYVYGDMYVGGIVGHARHLTLDHVFHEGYVNGTTAVGGLIGLASQNNYILNSYNKGFVDSHYETGDLYASRFIGGLAGYIHTEKNLIRNCFSTAKINGVNYTGGLTGIVGKQTELSVENSFTTQDKLYGYEEGSTKVTLLNSFSLGNESGQNVKTSEEFANGVVATILHNAQYGDIWGQNVGTDSHPVLTGKITNVTENLKLSKVTFHTYDGDTTTYATQYVVGYGLDFPTPERTGYRFDGWYAKADYSGNPLTRIWDKETDDVDVYAKWLKFLDAKDGCYQIANADDLFVFAVMVDESDADVSCAKLTKDIVVNEHVLNGDESLNEKAGPFREWTPIMKFKGTFDGQGHSISGLYYNNSKKEHIGFFGKLSLVSKDGKTVIENLGIKDSYFNGSNDVGSFVGNVSAHVTLRNVYNEGSVNGGTFIGGLVGYEISELTMINVYNTGKVSGRQCTGGLQGGSYGTGNTTIINSYTSRGALFGYVKNKTDSSLTKIHSYARNASGSDEILISDEQIANGELAKLLHNYSDNGVDGSVWGQRIGWDPHPVFSGKIDTAETTVLSPAFKSVAKVSVQGSSLLVNNYVGMIEIFDVNGILVGRKVSNGAVDFYLNRSGTYIVKMGRSAQEVVVK
;
A
#
# COMPACT_ATOMS: atom_id res chain seq x y z
N MET A 1 -17.74 30.30 15.07
CA MET A 1 -18.99 30.13 15.83
C MET A 1 -18.92 28.75 16.45
N LYS A 2 -18.84 28.68 17.79
CA LYS A 2 -18.77 27.40 18.49
C LYS A 2 -20.17 26.79 18.52
N TYR A 3 -20.35 25.67 17.82
CA TYR A 3 -21.56 24.88 17.93
C TYR A 3 -21.34 23.84 19.05
N SER A 4 -22.04 24.01 20.14
CA SER A 4 -22.17 23.00 21.21
C SER A 4 -23.23 22.00 20.75
N PHE A 5 -22.82 20.80 20.37
CA PHE A 5 -23.71 19.67 20.15
C PHE A 5 -24.12 19.10 21.54
N VAL A 6 -25.34 19.28 21.92
CA VAL A 6 -25.94 18.58 23.05
C VAL A 6 -26.65 17.34 22.48
N PHE A 7 -26.01 16.19 22.55
CA PHE A 7 -26.72 14.93 22.35
C PHE A 7 -27.46 14.59 23.64
N LEU A 8 -28.79 14.63 23.59
CA LEU A 8 -29.62 14.21 24.70
C LEU A 8 -29.49 12.71 24.93
N SER A 9 -28.97 12.34 26.05
CA SER A 9 -29.05 10.98 26.60
C SER A 9 -30.48 10.66 27.02
N SER A 10 -30.95 9.48 26.64
CA SER A 10 -32.10 8.72 27.16
C SER A 10 -33.41 9.49 27.29
N VAL A 11 -34.27 9.40 26.30
CA VAL A 11 -35.69 9.64 26.42
C VAL A 11 -36.34 8.36 26.97
N LEU A 12 -36.89 8.48 28.18
CA LEU A 12 -37.73 7.47 28.82
C LEU A 12 -39.09 7.47 28.11
N PHE A 13 -39.39 6.49 27.27
CA PHE A 13 -40.69 6.36 26.65
C PHE A 13 -41.65 5.59 27.54
N VAL A 14 -42.80 6.22 27.81
CA VAL A 14 -43.94 5.62 28.46
C VAL A 14 -44.73 4.78 27.45
N ILE A 15 -44.97 3.54 27.79
CA ILE A 15 -45.68 2.53 26.98
C ILE A 15 -47.09 3.01 26.63
N ASN A 16 -47.42 3.20 25.35
CA ASN A 16 -48.79 3.12 24.87
C ASN A 16 -48.87 2.73 23.38
N SER A 17 -49.57 1.66 23.13
CA SER A 17 -50.18 1.16 21.87
C SER A 17 -49.38 1.20 20.58
N PHE A 18 -49.25 -0.01 19.95
CA PHE A 18 -48.80 -0.19 18.58
C PHE A 18 -49.66 0.60 17.61
N ALA A 19 -49.08 1.52 16.86
CA ALA A 19 -49.73 2.17 15.75
C ALA A 19 -48.80 2.09 14.54
N ALA A 20 -49.15 1.22 13.58
CA ALA A 20 -48.52 1.24 12.25
C ALA A 20 -48.94 2.55 11.52
N TYR A 21 -48.03 3.13 10.79
CA TYR A 21 -48.33 4.25 9.89
C TYR A 21 -49.47 3.87 8.93
N SER A 22 -50.56 4.62 8.95
CA SER A 22 -51.75 4.42 8.12
C SER A 22 -52.09 5.61 7.21
N GLY A 23 -51.17 6.57 7.11
CA GLY A 23 -51.35 7.80 6.34
C GLY A 23 -51.20 7.59 4.83
N THR A 24 -51.70 8.56 4.06
CA THR A 24 -51.49 8.63 2.60
C THR A 24 -50.18 9.36 2.34
N PRO A 25 -49.25 8.80 1.51
CA PRO A 25 -48.03 9.50 1.12
C PRO A 25 -48.31 10.89 0.52
N GLN A 26 -47.53 11.88 0.96
CA GLN A 26 -47.67 13.28 0.51
C GLN A 26 -46.36 13.72 -0.13
N MET A 27 -46.48 14.53 -1.19
CA MET A 27 -45.31 15.10 -1.84
C MET A 27 -44.66 16.14 -0.94
N PRO A 28 -43.34 16.02 -0.64
CA PRO A 28 -42.61 17.03 0.12
C PRO A 28 -42.50 18.34 -0.71
N LYS A 29 -42.34 19.46 0.00
CA LYS A 29 -42.13 20.76 -0.63
C LYS A 29 -40.72 20.88 -1.18
N LEU A 30 -40.61 21.46 -2.37
CA LEU A 30 -39.34 21.88 -2.94
C LEU A 30 -39.07 23.34 -2.54
N VAL A 31 -38.07 23.57 -1.70
CA VAL A 31 -37.69 24.89 -1.18
C VAL A 31 -36.20 25.11 -1.51
N ASP A 32 -35.89 26.17 -2.23
CA ASP A 32 -34.54 26.52 -2.67
C ASP A 32 -33.77 25.34 -3.31
N GLY A 33 -34.46 24.53 -4.10
CA GLY A 33 -33.90 23.37 -4.79
C GLY A 33 -33.74 22.12 -3.93
N CYS A 34 -34.19 22.14 -2.66
CA CYS A 34 -34.15 20.98 -1.77
C CYS A 34 -35.55 20.53 -1.37
N TYR A 35 -35.80 19.23 -1.33
CA TYR A 35 -37.04 18.66 -0.80
C TYR A 35 -36.96 18.72 0.75
N GLU A 36 -37.91 19.44 1.38
CA GLU A 36 -38.05 19.51 2.83
C GLU A 36 -39.06 18.48 3.32
N ILE A 37 -38.64 17.61 4.22
CA ILE A 37 -39.41 16.49 4.74
C ILE A 37 -39.54 16.65 6.26
N GLY A 38 -40.77 16.80 6.74
CA GLY A 38 -41.07 17.03 8.16
C GLY A 38 -42.14 16.08 8.73
N SER A 39 -42.54 15.06 7.97
CA SER A 39 -43.50 14.06 8.48
C SER A 39 -43.30 12.69 7.82
N ALA A 40 -43.89 11.65 8.35
CA ALA A 40 -43.88 10.29 7.79
C ALA A 40 -44.53 10.28 6.40
N GLU A 41 -45.65 11.00 6.20
CA GLU A 41 -46.36 11.11 4.92
C GLU A 41 -45.44 11.67 3.84
N GLU A 42 -44.71 12.75 4.15
CA GLU A 42 -43.78 13.39 3.19
C GLU A 42 -42.57 12.48 2.94
N LEU A 43 -42.10 11.71 3.93
CA LEU A 43 -40.97 10.78 3.75
C LEU A 43 -41.38 9.60 2.84
N TYR A 44 -42.55 8.99 3.04
CA TYR A 44 -43.07 7.97 2.13
C TYR A 44 -43.34 8.52 0.72
N GLY A 45 -43.88 9.75 0.64
CA GLY A 45 -44.11 10.42 -0.64
C GLY A 45 -42.82 10.72 -1.40
N PHE A 46 -41.74 11.11 -0.67
CA PHE A 46 -40.44 11.32 -1.26
C PHE A 46 -39.82 9.98 -1.76
N ALA A 47 -39.94 8.90 -1.00
CA ALA A 47 -39.44 7.59 -1.43
C ALA A 47 -40.11 7.11 -2.72
N GLN A 48 -41.45 7.27 -2.83
CA GLN A 48 -42.15 6.97 -4.08
C GLN A 48 -41.68 7.86 -5.24
N LEU A 49 -41.63 9.18 -5.04
CA LEU A 49 -41.14 10.14 -6.04
C LEU A 49 -39.72 9.79 -6.52
N SER A 50 -38.82 9.51 -5.59
CA SER A 50 -37.43 9.14 -5.90
C SER A 50 -37.35 7.86 -6.70
N ASN A 51 -38.12 6.83 -6.35
CA ASN A 51 -38.10 5.55 -7.02
C ASN A 51 -38.78 5.57 -8.42
N ASP A 52 -39.85 6.33 -8.53
CA ASP A 52 -40.68 6.35 -9.77
C ASP A 52 -40.19 7.34 -10.82
N SER A 53 -39.71 8.51 -10.41
CA SER A 53 -39.51 9.64 -11.32
C SER A 53 -38.13 10.30 -11.25
N LEU A 54 -37.44 10.23 -10.13
CA LEU A 54 -36.16 10.92 -9.88
C LEU A 54 -34.97 9.96 -9.76
N ALA A 55 -35.15 8.70 -10.11
CA ALA A 55 -34.07 7.73 -10.12
C ALA A 55 -32.89 8.24 -10.97
N ASN A 56 -31.70 8.32 -10.38
CA ASN A 56 -30.47 8.87 -11.00
C ASN A 56 -30.34 10.40 -11.07
N GLU A 57 -31.32 11.19 -10.60
CA GLU A 57 -31.14 12.62 -10.42
C GLU A 57 -30.27 12.93 -9.20
N SER A 58 -29.51 14.03 -9.26
CA SER A 58 -28.76 14.52 -8.08
C SER A 58 -29.70 15.33 -7.19
N LEU A 59 -30.10 14.76 -6.05
CA LEU A 59 -31.14 15.29 -5.20
C LEU A 59 -30.55 16.10 -4.03
N CYS A 60 -31.27 17.15 -3.62
CA CYS A 60 -31.06 17.82 -2.34
C CYS A 60 -32.28 17.55 -1.45
N VAL A 61 -32.04 16.93 -0.28
CA VAL A 61 -33.08 16.52 0.67
C VAL A 61 -32.73 17.01 2.07
N LYS A 62 -33.69 17.56 2.77
CA LYS A 62 -33.55 18.01 4.18
C LYS A 62 -34.65 17.39 5.04
N ILE A 63 -34.26 16.79 6.15
CA ILE A 63 -35.20 16.38 7.21
C ILE A 63 -35.32 17.56 8.16
N VAL A 64 -36.50 18.13 8.29
CA VAL A 64 -36.72 19.38 9.04
C VAL A 64 -37.38 19.18 10.41
N LYS A 65 -37.70 17.95 10.77
CA LYS A 65 -38.24 17.51 12.09
C LYS A 65 -37.91 16.07 12.36
N ASP A 66 -37.96 15.65 13.62
CA ASP A 66 -37.96 14.23 13.95
C ASP A 66 -39.17 13.53 13.35
N ILE A 67 -38.99 12.33 12.82
CA ILE A 67 -40.02 11.57 12.11
C ILE A 67 -40.18 10.20 12.77
N GLU A 68 -41.40 9.90 13.22
CA GLU A 68 -41.76 8.56 13.72
C GLU A 68 -42.54 7.81 12.63
N LEU A 69 -42.04 6.68 12.18
CA LEU A 69 -42.68 5.81 11.19
C LEU A 69 -43.55 4.73 11.84
N ASN A 70 -43.01 4.10 12.87
CA ASN A 70 -43.70 3.17 13.75
C ASN A 70 -43.19 3.37 15.16
N SER A 71 -43.99 2.96 16.16
CA SER A 71 -43.59 3.01 17.56
C SER A 71 -43.31 1.62 18.14
N ASN A 72 -42.37 1.53 19.06
CA ASN A 72 -42.02 0.31 19.78
C ASN A 72 -41.71 -0.89 18.85
N VAL A 73 -40.92 -0.67 17.80
CA VAL A 73 -40.54 -1.70 16.81
C VAL A 73 -39.68 -2.78 17.45
N LEU A 74 -38.79 -2.42 18.36
CA LEU A 74 -37.87 -3.35 18.98
C LEU A 74 -38.17 -3.52 20.49
N THR A 75 -37.91 -4.74 20.94
CA THR A 75 -37.83 -5.03 22.40
C THR A 75 -36.48 -4.52 22.95
N ALA A 76 -36.31 -4.51 24.27
CA ALA A 76 -35.06 -4.16 24.92
C ALA A 76 -33.87 -5.03 24.50
N ASP A 77 -34.11 -6.25 23.98
CA ASP A 77 -33.11 -7.18 23.50
C ASP A 77 -32.89 -7.08 21.96
N PHE A 78 -33.38 -6.00 21.35
CA PHE A 78 -33.36 -5.76 19.91
C PHE A 78 -34.11 -6.79 19.02
N ALA A 79 -35.02 -7.57 19.59
CA ALA A 79 -35.91 -8.41 18.79
C ALA A 79 -37.09 -7.60 18.27
N LEU A 80 -37.64 -8.00 17.10
CA LEU A 80 -38.86 -7.37 16.58
C LEU A 80 -40.03 -7.59 17.59
N ASN A 81 -40.62 -6.48 17.99
CA ASN A 81 -41.69 -6.48 19.00
C ASN A 81 -43.05 -6.76 18.35
N GLY A 82 -43.25 -7.95 17.83
CA GLY A 82 -44.46 -8.36 17.11
C GLY A 82 -44.11 -9.13 15.84
N LYS A 83 -44.98 -8.99 14.83
CA LYS A 83 -44.79 -9.55 13.49
C LYS A 83 -44.52 -8.42 12.49
N GLU A 84 -43.83 -8.70 11.42
CA GLU A 84 -43.59 -7.74 10.33
C GLU A 84 -44.88 -7.05 9.84
N SER A 85 -46.00 -7.81 9.80
CA SER A 85 -47.32 -7.31 9.40
C SER A 85 -47.94 -6.32 10.37
N ASP A 86 -47.43 -6.16 11.56
CA ASP A 86 -47.93 -5.24 12.58
C ASP A 86 -47.40 -3.82 12.38
N PHE A 87 -46.46 -3.64 11.45
CA PHE A 87 -45.77 -2.37 11.19
C PHE A 87 -45.96 -1.91 9.74
N ALA A 88 -45.91 -0.60 9.56
CA ALA A 88 -45.79 -0.03 8.21
C ALA A 88 -44.38 -0.29 7.67
N LEU A 89 -44.30 -1.04 6.58
CA LEU A 89 -43.04 -1.38 5.94
C LEU A 89 -42.52 -0.22 5.11
N TRP A 90 -41.21 0.01 5.22
CA TRP A 90 -40.51 0.97 4.39
C TRP A 90 -40.06 0.32 3.09
N THR A 91 -40.34 0.99 1.96
CA THR A 91 -39.76 0.63 0.67
C THR A 91 -38.45 1.43 0.48
N PRO A 92 -37.27 0.74 0.42
CA PRO A 92 -35.99 1.41 0.29
C PRO A 92 -35.93 2.35 -0.93
N ILE A 93 -35.30 3.51 -0.74
CA ILE A 93 -34.96 4.42 -1.83
C ILE A 93 -33.86 3.76 -2.69
N SER A 94 -34.04 3.74 -4.00
CA SER A 94 -33.10 3.13 -4.94
C SER A 94 -32.31 4.19 -5.70
N ASN A 95 -31.01 3.89 -5.95
CA ASN A 95 -30.14 4.73 -6.78
C ASN A 95 -30.05 6.19 -6.35
N PHE A 96 -29.97 6.43 -5.02
CA PHE A 96 -29.86 7.79 -4.50
C PHE A 96 -28.53 8.43 -4.91
N LYS A 97 -28.61 9.68 -5.37
CA LYS A 97 -27.49 10.59 -5.62
C LYS A 97 -27.76 11.93 -4.97
N GLY A 98 -26.69 12.69 -4.71
CA GLY A 98 -26.79 14.04 -4.15
C GLY A 98 -26.66 14.08 -2.64
N THR A 99 -27.38 14.96 -1.96
CA THR A 99 -27.24 15.23 -0.53
C THR A 99 -28.54 15.01 0.21
N LEU A 100 -28.48 14.20 1.30
CA LEU A 100 -29.51 14.08 2.31
C LEU A 100 -28.95 14.62 3.62
N ASP A 101 -29.48 15.75 4.07
CA ASP A 101 -29.11 16.40 5.34
C ASP A 101 -30.24 16.24 6.37
N GLY A 102 -29.97 15.43 7.38
CA GLY A 102 -30.91 15.20 8.47
C GLY A 102 -31.08 16.37 9.43
N GLN A 103 -30.25 17.42 9.32
CA GLN A 103 -30.29 18.61 10.19
C GLN A 103 -30.29 18.29 11.71
N ASN A 104 -29.67 17.17 12.08
CA ASN A 104 -29.63 16.56 13.43
C ASN A 104 -30.99 16.00 13.92
N HIS A 105 -31.90 15.70 13.02
CA HIS A 105 -33.13 15.01 13.32
C HIS A 105 -32.97 13.50 13.28
N VAL A 106 -33.95 12.82 13.85
CA VAL A 106 -34.00 11.37 14.00
C VAL A 106 -35.23 10.82 13.28
N ILE A 107 -35.01 9.70 12.58
CA ILE A 107 -36.09 8.85 12.06
C ILE A 107 -36.21 7.64 13.00
N SER A 108 -37.37 7.44 13.61
CA SER A 108 -37.66 6.34 14.51
C SER A 108 -38.65 5.35 13.92
N GLY A 109 -38.54 4.09 14.33
CA GLY A 109 -39.47 3.04 13.94
C GLY A 109 -39.40 2.60 12.47
N LEU A 110 -38.24 2.71 11.83
CA LEU A 110 -38.03 2.22 10.48
C LEU A 110 -38.11 0.68 10.44
N VAL A 111 -38.99 0.11 9.59
CA VAL A 111 -39.08 -1.33 9.36
C VAL A 111 -38.87 -1.64 7.90
N VAL A 112 -37.72 -2.23 7.59
CA VAL A 112 -37.36 -2.69 6.23
C VAL A 112 -37.35 -4.21 6.19
N VAL A 113 -38.08 -4.78 5.23
CA VAL A 113 -38.10 -6.23 5.01
C VAL A 113 -37.97 -6.50 3.51
N VAL A 114 -36.79 -6.95 3.08
CA VAL A 114 -36.51 -7.31 1.69
C VAL A 114 -36.21 -8.80 1.63
N LYS A 115 -37.13 -9.57 1.05
CA LYS A 115 -37.08 -11.04 0.97
C LYS A 115 -36.55 -11.55 -0.39
N ASP A 116 -36.32 -10.65 -1.33
CA ASP A 116 -35.80 -11.01 -2.64
C ASP A 116 -34.34 -11.46 -2.52
N ALA A 117 -34.03 -12.63 -3.05
CA ALA A 117 -32.67 -13.16 -3.07
C ALA A 117 -31.73 -12.21 -3.81
N HIS A 118 -30.54 -11.99 -3.24
CA HIS A 118 -29.51 -11.11 -3.76
C HIS A 118 -29.86 -9.60 -3.79
N ALA A 119 -30.97 -9.19 -3.18
CA ALA A 119 -31.32 -7.79 -3.06
C ALA A 119 -30.59 -7.12 -1.88
N SER A 120 -30.22 -5.86 -2.07
CA SER A 120 -29.71 -5.02 -0.98
C SER A 120 -30.85 -4.49 -0.11
N ALA A 121 -30.60 -4.21 1.16
CA ALA A 121 -31.59 -3.65 2.09
C ALA A 121 -30.98 -2.56 2.97
N GLY A 122 -31.78 -1.52 3.22
CA GLY A 122 -31.44 -0.39 4.11
C GLY A 122 -32.53 0.67 4.04
N PHE A 123 -32.38 1.79 4.73
CA PHE A 123 -33.22 2.95 4.48
C PHE A 123 -33.09 3.38 3.01
N ILE A 124 -31.89 3.36 2.48
CA ILE A 124 -31.59 3.50 1.06
C ILE A 124 -30.98 2.18 0.57
N ASN A 125 -31.53 1.61 -0.49
CA ASN A 125 -31.06 0.37 -1.08
C ASN A 125 -29.67 0.54 -1.70
N THR A 126 -29.52 1.54 -2.58
CA THR A 126 -28.27 1.82 -3.30
C THR A 126 -27.99 3.32 -3.34
N VAL A 127 -26.72 3.67 -3.08
CA VAL A 127 -26.21 5.03 -3.19
C VAL A 127 -25.02 5.04 -4.12
N PHE A 128 -25.07 5.82 -5.20
CA PHE A 128 -23.99 5.94 -6.17
C PHE A 128 -23.65 7.41 -6.45
N GLY A 129 -22.59 7.93 -5.77
CA GLY A 129 -21.94 9.17 -6.20
C GLY A 129 -21.33 9.01 -7.60
N GLU A 130 -21.15 10.10 -8.32
CA GLU A 130 -20.68 10.06 -9.70
C GLU A 130 -19.16 9.83 -9.80
N SER A 131 -18.40 10.41 -8.88
CA SER A 131 -16.94 10.27 -8.77
C SER A 131 -16.46 10.54 -7.36
N GLU A 132 -15.16 10.49 -7.15
CA GLU A 132 -14.53 10.85 -5.86
C GLU A 132 -14.80 12.33 -5.49
N GLU A 133 -14.85 13.22 -6.47
CA GLU A 133 -15.12 14.66 -6.25
C GLU A 133 -16.62 14.95 -6.16
N GLN A 134 -17.47 14.12 -6.74
CA GLN A 134 -18.93 14.24 -6.77
C GLN A 134 -19.59 13.11 -6.00
N ARG A 135 -19.29 13.05 -4.70
CA ARG A 135 -19.85 12.04 -3.79
C ARG A 135 -21.31 12.28 -3.49
N ALA A 136 -22.04 11.21 -3.29
CA ALA A 136 -23.29 11.33 -2.55
C ALA A 136 -22.99 11.59 -1.06
N VAL A 137 -23.81 12.37 -0.38
CA VAL A 137 -23.62 12.73 1.04
C VAL A 137 -24.89 12.45 1.82
N ILE A 138 -24.77 11.70 2.90
CA ILE A 138 -25.81 11.53 3.93
C ILE A 138 -25.22 12.03 5.22
N LYS A 139 -25.84 13.03 5.84
CA LYS A 139 -25.27 13.65 7.02
C LYS A 139 -26.30 14.09 8.04
N ASN A 140 -25.83 14.25 9.32
CA ASN A 140 -26.61 14.80 10.41
C ASN A 140 -27.95 14.07 10.65
N LEU A 141 -27.98 12.74 10.58
CA LEU A 141 -29.19 11.95 10.61
C LEU A 141 -29.05 10.73 11.54
N GLY A 142 -30.00 10.54 12.43
CA GLY A 142 -30.08 9.38 13.31
C GLY A 142 -31.22 8.44 12.93
N PHE A 143 -31.00 7.14 13.20
CA PHE A 143 -32.02 6.10 13.12
C PHE A 143 -32.10 5.36 14.45
N VAL A 144 -33.29 5.30 15.04
CA VAL A 144 -33.52 4.59 16.32
C VAL A 144 -34.73 3.67 16.21
N ASP A 145 -34.80 2.66 17.07
CA ASP A 145 -35.93 1.72 17.14
C ASP A 145 -36.26 1.13 15.76
N SER A 146 -35.20 0.81 14.96
CA SER A 146 -35.34 0.39 13.56
C SER A 146 -35.00 -1.10 13.37
N TYR A 147 -35.75 -1.77 12.48
CA TYR A 147 -35.59 -3.15 12.11
C TYR A 147 -35.30 -3.26 10.61
N VAL A 148 -34.13 -3.75 10.24
CA VAL A 148 -33.72 -3.94 8.84
C VAL A 148 -33.41 -5.41 8.61
N TYR A 149 -34.19 -6.05 7.74
CA TYR A 149 -34.03 -7.43 7.35
C TYR A 149 -33.86 -7.54 5.83
N GLY A 150 -32.85 -8.28 5.37
CA GLY A 150 -32.59 -8.51 3.96
C GLY A 150 -31.73 -9.73 3.69
N ASP A 151 -31.30 -9.93 2.45
CA ASP A 151 -30.46 -11.07 2.07
C ASP A 151 -28.99 -10.67 1.93
N MET A 152 -28.61 -9.91 0.89
CA MET A 152 -27.19 -9.88 0.47
C MET A 152 -26.39 -8.73 1.05
N TYR A 153 -26.73 -7.49 0.76
CA TYR A 153 -26.04 -6.28 1.21
C TYR A 153 -26.97 -5.50 2.13
N VAL A 154 -26.84 -5.73 3.43
CA VAL A 154 -27.79 -5.19 4.40
C VAL A 154 -27.11 -4.21 5.32
N GLY A 155 -27.57 -2.96 5.29
CA GLY A 155 -27.11 -1.90 6.17
C GLY A 155 -28.26 -1.18 6.85
N GLY A 156 -28.09 -0.72 8.07
CA GLY A 156 -29.11 0.04 8.78
C GLY A 156 -29.55 1.30 8.02
N ILE A 157 -28.61 1.91 7.27
CA ILE A 157 -28.84 3.11 6.48
C ILE A 157 -28.75 2.81 4.97
N VAL A 158 -27.66 2.17 4.52
CA VAL A 158 -27.42 1.94 3.09
C VAL A 158 -27.08 0.47 2.84
N GLY A 159 -27.80 -0.15 1.90
CA GLY A 159 -27.47 -1.52 1.48
C GLY A 159 -26.16 -1.60 0.70
N HIS A 160 -26.05 -0.89 -0.41
CA HIS A 160 -24.85 -0.82 -1.24
C HIS A 160 -24.46 0.63 -1.55
N ALA A 161 -23.22 0.99 -1.25
CA ALA A 161 -22.67 2.33 -1.43
C ALA A 161 -21.46 2.34 -2.37
N ARG A 162 -21.37 3.40 -3.18
CA ARG A 162 -20.21 3.76 -3.98
C ARG A 162 -20.06 5.29 -4.02
N HIS A 163 -18.85 5.81 -3.78
CA HIS A 163 -18.57 7.24 -3.67
C HIS A 163 -19.54 7.94 -2.71
N LEU A 164 -19.70 7.39 -1.52
CA LEU A 164 -20.59 7.92 -0.49
C LEU A 164 -19.75 8.54 0.65
N THR A 165 -20.24 9.66 1.17
CA THR A 165 -19.84 10.19 2.49
C THR A 165 -21.00 10.06 3.46
N LEU A 166 -20.83 9.29 4.53
CA LEU A 166 -21.64 9.35 5.73
C LEU A 166 -20.93 10.25 6.74
N ASP A 167 -21.61 11.28 7.26
CA ASP A 167 -21.03 12.20 8.23
C ASP A 167 -22.03 12.59 9.30
N HIS A 168 -21.69 12.38 10.59
CA HIS A 168 -22.59 12.58 11.72
C HIS A 168 -23.90 11.80 11.58
N VAL A 169 -23.79 10.51 11.22
CA VAL A 169 -24.96 9.61 11.16
C VAL A 169 -24.84 8.50 12.17
N PHE A 170 -25.98 8.02 12.66
CA PHE A 170 -25.97 6.90 13.58
C PHE A 170 -27.17 5.97 13.40
N HIS A 171 -26.97 4.74 13.87
CA HIS A 171 -28.00 3.73 13.88
C HIS A 171 -28.03 3.04 15.25
N GLU A 172 -29.21 3.01 15.87
CA GLU A 172 -29.52 2.32 17.10
C GLU A 172 -30.74 1.41 16.85
N GLY A 173 -30.50 0.25 16.24
CA GLY A 173 -31.54 -0.66 15.80
C GLY A 173 -31.01 -2.06 15.55
N TYR A 174 -31.82 -2.90 14.89
CA TYR A 174 -31.49 -4.26 14.51
C TYR A 174 -31.29 -4.38 13.01
N VAL A 175 -30.15 -4.96 12.60
CA VAL A 175 -29.83 -5.23 11.20
C VAL A 175 -29.53 -6.71 11.04
N ASN A 176 -30.22 -7.37 10.11
CA ASN A 176 -30.07 -8.81 9.88
C ASN A 176 -29.99 -9.13 8.38
N GLY A 177 -29.06 -10.00 8.02
CA GLY A 177 -28.87 -10.42 6.63
C GLY A 177 -28.02 -11.70 6.49
N THR A 178 -27.71 -12.11 5.26
CA THR A 178 -26.97 -13.35 5.02
C THR A 178 -25.51 -13.15 4.63
N THR A 179 -25.16 -12.12 3.86
CA THR A 179 -23.81 -12.05 3.26
C THR A 179 -22.98 -10.88 3.77
N ALA A 180 -23.24 -9.66 3.38
CA ALA A 180 -22.53 -8.47 3.84
C ALA A 180 -23.47 -7.61 4.68
N VAL A 181 -23.29 -7.68 6.00
CA VAL A 181 -24.20 -7.03 6.95
C VAL A 181 -23.43 -6.03 7.80
N GLY A 182 -23.85 -4.78 7.76
CA GLY A 182 -23.24 -3.71 8.53
C GLY A 182 -24.25 -2.83 9.24
N GLY A 183 -23.91 -2.30 10.40
CA GLY A 183 -24.80 -1.45 11.16
C GLY A 183 -25.19 -0.17 10.42
N LEU A 184 -24.33 0.34 9.54
CA LEU A 184 -24.59 1.50 8.70
C LEU A 184 -24.68 1.11 7.20
N ILE A 185 -23.68 0.38 6.70
CA ILE A 185 -23.55 0.04 5.27
C ILE A 185 -23.37 -1.48 5.12
N GLY A 186 -24.12 -2.14 4.22
CA GLY A 186 -23.90 -3.53 3.87
C GLY A 186 -22.62 -3.73 3.07
N LEU A 187 -22.59 -3.20 1.84
CA LEU A 187 -21.41 -3.18 0.96
C LEU A 187 -20.96 -1.74 0.68
N ALA A 188 -19.74 -1.41 1.03
CA ALA A 188 -19.06 -0.17 0.66
C ALA A 188 -18.04 -0.47 -0.46
N SER A 189 -18.41 -0.21 -1.71
CA SER A 189 -17.54 -0.38 -2.88
C SER A 189 -17.04 0.97 -3.37
N GLN A 190 -15.75 1.10 -3.67
CA GLN A 190 -15.12 2.30 -4.26
C GLN A 190 -15.31 3.61 -3.48
N ASN A 191 -14.24 4.07 -2.84
CA ASN A 191 -14.11 5.42 -2.27
C ASN A 191 -15.27 5.86 -1.34
N ASN A 192 -15.54 5.12 -0.25
CA ASN A 192 -16.55 5.52 0.72
C ASN A 192 -15.89 6.10 1.98
N TYR A 193 -16.49 7.15 2.53
CA TYR A 193 -16.06 7.80 3.76
C TYR A 193 -17.15 7.69 4.82
N ILE A 194 -16.81 7.10 5.97
CA ILE A 194 -17.65 7.06 7.16
C ILE A 194 -16.98 7.93 8.20
N LEU A 195 -17.60 9.06 8.51
CA LEU A 195 -17.02 10.10 9.35
C LEU A 195 -17.94 10.38 10.53
N ASN A 196 -17.38 10.60 11.73
CA ASN A 196 -18.09 11.11 12.90
C ASN A 196 -19.39 10.33 13.20
N SER A 197 -19.41 9.04 12.98
CA SER A 197 -20.62 8.21 12.91
C SER A 197 -20.53 6.98 13.79
N TYR A 198 -21.67 6.42 14.19
CA TYR A 198 -21.65 5.25 15.05
C TYR A 198 -22.82 4.28 14.86
N ASN A 199 -22.63 3.05 15.37
CA ASN A 199 -23.68 2.06 15.54
C ASN A 199 -23.68 1.50 16.97
N LYS A 200 -24.86 1.50 17.62
CA LYS A 200 -25.06 0.92 18.96
C LYS A 200 -26.05 -0.24 19.01
N GLY A 201 -26.61 -0.59 17.87
CA GLY A 201 -27.66 -1.59 17.81
C GLY A 201 -27.19 -3.04 17.90
N PHE A 202 -27.86 -3.92 17.19
CA PHE A 202 -27.51 -5.32 17.04
C PHE A 202 -27.35 -5.64 15.53
N VAL A 203 -26.20 -6.18 15.16
CA VAL A 203 -25.93 -6.65 13.80
C VAL A 203 -25.86 -8.16 13.84
N ASP A 204 -26.77 -8.82 13.12
CA ASP A 204 -26.96 -10.26 13.16
C ASP A 204 -26.90 -10.87 11.76
N SER A 205 -26.53 -12.14 11.68
CA SER A 205 -26.61 -12.90 10.44
C SER A 205 -27.52 -14.11 10.61
N HIS A 206 -28.58 -14.18 9.81
CA HIS A 206 -29.40 -15.39 9.79
C HIS A 206 -28.82 -16.42 8.83
N TYR A 207 -29.00 -17.69 9.20
CA TYR A 207 -28.50 -18.87 8.48
C TYR A 207 -29.64 -19.82 8.13
N GLU A 208 -29.81 -20.07 6.84
CA GLU A 208 -30.53 -21.28 6.42
C GLU A 208 -29.56 -22.45 6.30
N THR A 209 -29.82 -23.52 7.04
CA THR A 209 -28.97 -24.70 7.10
C THR A 209 -28.79 -25.31 5.72
N GLY A 210 -27.57 -25.30 5.16
CA GLY A 210 -27.24 -26.01 3.93
C GLY A 210 -26.15 -25.38 3.08
N ASP A 211 -25.92 -24.09 3.16
CA ASP A 211 -24.89 -23.42 2.37
C ASP A 211 -23.61 -23.17 3.19
N LEU A 212 -22.73 -24.16 3.19
CA LEU A 212 -21.42 -24.10 3.87
C LEU A 212 -20.44 -23.08 3.23
N TYR A 213 -20.80 -22.48 2.10
CA TYR A 213 -19.95 -21.58 1.32
C TYR A 213 -20.43 -20.12 1.30
N ALA A 214 -21.54 -19.79 1.96
CA ALA A 214 -21.96 -18.40 2.09
C ALA A 214 -20.92 -17.65 2.92
N SER A 215 -20.07 -16.87 2.27
CA SER A 215 -19.12 -15.96 2.89
C SER A 215 -19.90 -14.88 3.61
N ARG A 216 -19.75 -14.76 4.92
CA ARG A 216 -20.52 -13.84 5.76
C ARG A 216 -19.58 -12.78 6.30
N PHE A 217 -19.86 -11.55 5.94
CA PHE A 217 -19.06 -10.40 6.23
C PHE A 217 -19.85 -9.50 7.16
N ILE A 218 -19.62 -9.60 8.47
CA ILE A 218 -20.42 -8.92 9.47
C ILE A 218 -19.57 -7.86 10.15
N GLY A 219 -20.00 -6.61 10.05
CA GLY A 219 -19.29 -5.49 10.66
C GLY A 219 -20.20 -4.55 11.41
N GLY A 220 -19.71 -3.97 12.50
CA GLY A 220 -20.48 -3.03 13.30
C GLY A 220 -20.88 -1.74 12.56
N LEU A 221 -20.07 -1.32 11.58
CA LEU A 221 -20.36 -0.19 10.69
C LEU A 221 -20.59 -0.65 9.26
N ALA A 222 -19.67 -1.43 8.68
CA ALA A 222 -19.76 -1.91 7.30
C ALA A 222 -19.55 -3.42 7.23
N GLY A 223 -20.38 -4.15 6.47
CA GLY A 223 -20.22 -5.59 6.27
C GLY A 223 -19.01 -5.91 5.42
N TYR A 224 -18.92 -5.31 4.24
CA TYR A 224 -17.85 -5.52 3.29
C TYR A 224 -17.36 -4.18 2.71
N ILE A 225 -16.06 -3.92 2.80
CA ILE A 225 -15.39 -2.78 2.16
C ILE A 225 -14.56 -3.32 0.99
N HIS A 226 -14.78 -2.81 -0.22
CA HIS A 226 -14.21 -3.36 -1.43
C HIS A 226 -13.70 -2.29 -2.39
N THR A 227 -12.52 -2.53 -2.96
CA THR A 227 -11.81 -1.70 -3.95
C THR A 227 -11.53 -0.24 -3.55
N GLU A 228 -10.45 0.31 -4.09
CA GLU A 228 -10.02 1.70 -3.98
C GLU A 228 -9.84 2.21 -2.53
N LYS A 229 -9.82 3.54 -2.36
CA LYS A 229 -9.57 4.19 -1.07
C LYS A 229 -10.85 4.34 -0.27
N ASN A 230 -10.89 3.84 0.96
CA ASN A 230 -12.00 3.98 1.88
C ASN A 230 -11.50 4.52 3.23
N LEU A 231 -12.32 5.30 3.91
CA LEU A 231 -11.97 5.95 5.16
C LEU A 231 -13.05 5.74 6.22
N ILE A 232 -12.64 5.31 7.41
CA ILE A 232 -13.45 5.33 8.64
C ILE A 232 -12.73 6.25 9.62
N ARG A 233 -13.31 7.39 9.97
CA ARG A 233 -12.68 8.36 10.87
C ARG A 233 -13.66 8.86 11.94
N ASN A 234 -13.18 8.94 13.18
CA ASN A 234 -13.97 9.36 14.33
C ASN A 234 -15.27 8.55 14.48
N CYS A 235 -15.19 7.25 14.30
CA CYS A 235 -16.34 6.37 14.30
C CYS A 235 -16.25 5.32 15.41
N PHE A 236 -17.39 4.85 15.88
CA PHE A 236 -17.38 3.72 16.79
C PHE A 236 -18.54 2.75 16.58
N SER A 237 -18.33 1.53 17.03
CA SER A 237 -19.41 0.56 17.18
C SER A 237 -19.35 -0.12 18.54
N THR A 238 -20.42 0.02 19.29
CA THR A 238 -20.68 -0.76 20.51
C THR A 238 -21.79 -1.78 20.29
N ALA A 239 -22.16 -1.99 19.02
CA ALA A 239 -23.19 -2.95 18.65
C ALA A 239 -22.84 -4.37 19.12
N LYS A 240 -23.86 -5.08 19.55
CA LYS A 240 -23.77 -6.54 19.64
C LYS A 240 -23.69 -7.12 18.23
N ILE A 241 -22.70 -7.97 17.98
CA ILE A 241 -22.48 -8.55 16.67
C ILE A 241 -22.55 -10.08 16.78
N ASN A 242 -23.41 -10.70 15.98
CA ASN A 242 -23.57 -12.13 15.91
C ASN A 242 -23.28 -12.62 14.48
N GLY A 243 -22.08 -13.12 14.25
CA GLY A 243 -21.64 -13.63 12.95
C GLY A 243 -20.83 -14.90 13.07
N VAL A 244 -20.85 -15.73 12.02
CA VAL A 244 -20.16 -17.03 12.02
C VAL A 244 -18.77 -16.95 11.44
N ASN A 245 -18.57 -16.14 10.38
CA ASN A 245 -17.30 -15.97 9.69
C ASN A 245 -17.01 -14.48 9.52
N TYR A 246 -15.74 -14.13 9.34
CA TYR A 246 -15.27 -12.77 8.97
C TYR A 246 -16.03 -11.66 9.70
N THR A 247 -16.08 -11.77 11.02
CA THR A 247 -16.76 -10.80 11.89
C THR A 247 -15.76 -9.80 12.46
N GLY A 248 -16.05 -8.52 12.34
CA GLY A 248 -15.24 -7.44 12.91
C GLY A 248 -16.09 -6.34 13.53
N GLY A 249 -15.55 -5.64 14.50
CA GLY A 249 -16.29 -4.64 15.27
C GLY A 249 -16.62 -3.38 14.47
N LEU A 250 -15.81 -3.01 13.48
CA LEU A 250 -16.10 -1.93 12.53
C LEU A 250 -16.46 -2.48 11.15
N THR A 251 -15.65 -3.39 10.59
CA THR A 251 -15.96 -4.00 9.29
C THR A 251 -15.69 -5.49 9.27
N GLY A 252 -16.53 -6.25 8.54
CA GLY A 252 -16.40 -7.69 8.42
C GLY A 252 -15.22 -8.08 7.55
N ILE A 253 -15.18 -7.67 6.31
CA ILE A 253 -14.09 -7.91 5.37
C ILE A 253 -13.56 -6.62 4.73
N VAL A 254 -12.23 -6.60 4.50
CA VAL A 254 -11.56 -5.65 3.61
C VAL A 254 -11.11 -6.43 2.38
N GLY A 255 -11.72 -6.17 1.23
CA GLY A 255 -11.57 -6.93 -0.01
C GLY A 255 -10.29 -6.62 -0.78
N LYS A 256 -10.06 -7.34 -1.86
CA LYS A 256 -8.88 -7.18 -2.72
C LYS A 256 -8.80 -5.76 -3.31
N GLN A 257 -7.57 -5.28 -3.49
CA GLN A 257 -7.28 -3.96 -4.09
C GLN A 257 -7.92 -2.80 -3.32
N THR A 258 -8.11 -2.96 -2.02
CA THR A 258 -8.68 -1.94 -1.13
C THR A 258 -7.58 -1.29 -0.32
N GLU A 259 -7.59 0.03 -0.25
CA GLU A 259 -6.92 0.80 0.79
C GLU A 259 -7.96 1.27 1.80
N LEU A 260 -7.87 0.80 3.03
CA LEU A 260 -8.72 1.24 4.13
C LEU A 260 -7.89 1.98 5.17
N SER A 261 -8.24 3.23 5.46
CA SER A 261 -7.75 3.95 6.62
C SER A 261 -8.82 3.94 7.73
N VAL A 262 -8.43 3.52 8.94
CA VAL A 262 -9.25 3.60 10.15
C VAL A 262 -8.55 4.53 11.11
N GLU A 263 -9.14 5.68 11.38
CA GLU A 263 -8.53 6.78 12.13
C GLU A 263 -9.40 7.17 13.31
N ASN A 264 -8.80 7.33 14.50
CA ASN A 264 -9.44 7.79 15.70
C ASN A 264 -10.79 7.09 15.97
N SER A 265 -10.84 5.80 15.78
CA SER A 265 -12.07 5.02 15.82
C SER A 265 -11.96 3.85 16.78
N PHE A 266 -13.08 3.35 17.29
CA PHE A 266 -13.02 2.19 18.16
C PHE A 266 -14.21 1.26 18.04
N THR A 267 -14.05 0.06 18.60
CA THR A 267 -15.13 -0.90 18.81
C THR A 267 -15.00 -1.55 20.19
N THR A 268 -16.13 -1.96 20.76
CA THR A 268 -16.17 -2.82 21.95
C THR A 268 -16.13 -4.31 21.63
N GLN A 269 -15.87 -4.69 20.38
CA GLN A 269 -15.56 -6.06 19.97
C GLN A 269 -14.03 -6.29 20.07
N ASP A 270 -13.60 -7.54 19.98
CA ASP A 270 -12.19 -7.96 20.09
C ASP A 270 -11.32 -7.61 18.87
N LYS A 271 -11.93 -7.24 17.74
CA LYS A 271 -11.25 -6.91 16.49
C LYS A 271 -11.89 -5.73 15.79
N LEU A 272 -11.08 -4.86 15.19
CA LEU A 272 -11.55 -3.75 14.35
C LEU A 272 -12.15 -4.26 13.03
N TYR A 273 -11.51 -5.25 12.39
CA TYR A 273 -11.99 -5.91 11.17
C TYR A 273 -11.84 -7.42 11.26
N GLY A 274 -12.70 -8.17 10.55
CA GLY A 274 -12.74 -9.63 10.62
C GLY A 274 -11.68 -10.31 9.75
N TYR A 275 -11.52 -9.88 8.50
CA TYR A 275 -10.58 -10.50 7.56
C TYR A 275 -10.10 -9.50 6.50
N GLU A 276 -8.88 -9.74 5.99
CA GLU A 276 -8.20 -8.94 4.95
C GLU A 276 -7.85 -9.86 3.76
N GLU A 277 -8.34 -9.52 2.57
CA GLU A 277 -8.11 -10.33 1.36
C GLU A 277 -6.89 -9.86 0.57
N GLY A 278 -5.95 -10.76 0.28
CA GLY A 278 -4.93 -10.62 -0.76
C GLY A 278 -4.13 -9.31 -0.72
N SER A 279 -4.23 -8.49 -1.78
CA SER A 279 -3.47 -7.24 -1.95
C SER A 279 -4.16 -6.01 -1.34
N THR A 280 -4.67 -6.11 -0.12
CA THR A 280 -5.24 -4.99 0.62
C THR A 280 -4.17 -4.22 1.37
N LYS A 281 -4.49 -2.97 1.73
CA LYS A 281 -3.71 -2.16 2.66
C LYS A 281 -4.64 -1.59 3.71
N VAL A 282 -4.50 -2.06 4.95
CA VAL A 282 -5.23 -1.50 6.10
C VAL A 282 -4.27 -0.67 6.94
N THR A 283 -4.63 0.59 7.15
CA THR A 283 -3.90 1.52 8.02
C THR A 283 -4.75 1.82 9.24
N LEU A 284 -4.20 1.59 10.43
CA LEU A 284 -4.86 1.87 11.71
C LEU A 284 -4.12 3.01 12.41
N LEU A 285 -4.79 4.15 12.62
CA LEU A 285 -4.25 5.30 13.33
C LEU A 285 -5.12 5.60 14.54
N ASN A 286 -4.53 5.55 15.74
CA ASN A 286 -5.25 5.80 17.01
C ASN A 286 -6.60 5.09 17.09
N SER A 287 -6.65 3.84 16.65
CA SER A 287 -7.91 3.08 16.54
C SER A 287 -7.84 1.79 17.34
N PHE A 288 -8.90 1.49 18.11
CA PHE A 288 -8.85 0.53 19.20
C PHE A 288 -9.99 -0.49 19.18
N SER A 289 -9.67 -1.74 19.48
CA SER A 289 -10.62 -2.80 19.86
C SER A 289 -10.56 -3.06 21.37
N LEU A 290 -11.59 -3.71 21.90
CA LEU A 290 -11.62 -4.14 23.29
C LEU A 290 -10.85 -5.44 23.48
N GLY A 291 -10.01 -5.54 24.51
CA GLY A 291 -9.30 -6.75 24.87
C GLY A 291 -9.01 -6.87 26.36
N ASN A 292 -8.42 -7.98 26.77
CA ASN A 292 -8.08 -8.24 28.17
C ASN A 292 -6.76 -7.59 28.60
N GLU A 293 -5.89 -7.29 27.63
CA GLU A 293 -4.61 -6.65 27.85
C GLU A 293 -4.43 -5.47 26.89
N SER A 294 -3.81 -4.39 27.38
CA SER A 294 -3.54 -3.21 26.58
C SER A 294 -2.45 -3.47 25.53
N GLY A 295 -2.66 -2.93 24.33
CA GLY A 295 -1.72 -2.98 23.21
C GLY A 295 -1.85 -1.76 22.31
N GLN A 296 -1.10 -1.72 21.20
CA GLN A 296 -1.14 -0.60 20.27
C GLN A 296 -2.58 -0.30 19.79
N ASN A 297 -3.26 -1.32 19.29
CA ASN A 297 -4.65 -1.19 18.78
C ASN A 297 -5.67 -1.92 19.65
N VAL A 298 -5.31 -2.28 20.88
CA VAL A 298 -6.18 -2.96 21.85
C VAL A 298 -6.17 -2.22 23.17
N LYS A 299 -7.35 -1.97 23.73
CA LYS A 299 -7.52 -1.33 25.04
C LYS A 299 -8.44 -2.15 25.92
N THR A 300 -8.23 -2.07 27.22
CA THR A 300 -9.03 -2.78 28.22
C THR A 300 -10.35 -2.05 28.48
N SER A 301 -11.32 -2.74 29.07
CA SER A 301 -12.59 -2.13 29.49
C SER A 301 -12.38 -1.01 30.53
N GLU A 302 -11.34 -1.10 31.36
CA GLU A 302 -10.98 -0.04 32.30
C GLU A 302 -10.48 1.21 31.57
N GLU A 303 -9.59 1.06 30.57
CA GLU A 303 -9.07 2.18 29.76
C GLU A 303 -10.19 2.87 28.94
N PHE A 304 -11.20 2.12 28.50
CA PHE A 304 -12.40 2.70 27.90
C PHE A 304 -13.24 3.48 28.90
N ALA A 305 -13.39 2.97 30.10
CA ALA A 305 -14.28 3.57 31.13
C ALA A 305 -13.64 4.76 31.86
N ASN A 306 -12.31 4.78 32.05
CA ASN A 306 -11.62 5.78 32.89
C ASN A 306 -11.19 7.06 32.14
N GLY A 307 -11.47 7.17 30.84
CA GLY A 307 -11.18 8.34 30.03
C GLY A 307 -9.83 8.31 29.29
N VAL A 308 -9.01 7.27 29.45
CA VAL A 308 -7.75 7.12 28.71
C VAL A 308 -8.00 7.11 27.21
N VAL A 309 -8.88 6.23 26.72
CA VAL A 309 -9.19 6.12 25.28
C VAL A 309 -9.80 7.43 24.77
N ALA A 310 -10.72 8.04 25.49
CA ALA A 310 -11.30 9.32 25.11
C ALA A 310 -10.23 10.41 24.96
N THR A 311 -9.25 10.46 25.87
CA THR A 311 -8.18 11.44 25.84
C THR A 311 -7.23 11.22 24.66
N ILE A 312 -6.88 9.97 24.34
CA ILE A 312 -6.06 9.65 23.16
C ILE A 312 -6.79 10.08 21.88
N LEU A 313 -8.05 9.70 21.74
CA LEU A 313 -8.86 10.03 20.57
C LEU A 313 -9.06 11.54 20.42
N HIS A 314 -9.35 12.26 21.53
CA HIS A 314 -9.56 13.70 21.55
C HIS A 314 -8.33 14.50 21.10
N ASN A 315 -7.15 14.07 21.51
CA ASN A 315 -5.89 14.75 21.19
C ASN A 315 -5.28 14.33 19.84
N ALA A 316 -5.83 13.32 19.19
CA ALA A 316 -5.42 12.95 17.84
C ALA A 316 -5.89 14.01 16.81
N GLN A 317 -5.26 14.03 15.64
CA GLN A 317 -5.70 14.91 14.54
C GLN A 317 -7.18 14.65 14.22
N TYR A 318 -7.99 15.69 14.08
CA TYR A 318 -9.46 15.65 13.90
C TYR A 318 -10.24 15.04 15.08
N GLY A 319 -9.59 14.81 16.23
CA GLY A 319 -10.18 14.11 17.36
C GLY A 319 -10.98 14.98 18.33
N ASP A 320 -11.04 16.28 18.16
CA ASP A 320 -11.72 17.26 19.04
C ASP A 320 -13.22 17.01 19.21
N ILE A 321 -13.82 16.17 18.38
CA ILE A 321 -15.21 15.69 18.51
C ILE A 321 -15.39 14.66 19.65
N TRP A 322 -14.32 13.98 20.08
CA TRP A 322 -14.40 12.96 21.11
C TRP A 322 -14.55 13.54 22.50
N GLY A 323 -15.40 12.92 23.30
CA GLY A 323 -15.61 13.25 24.69
C GLY A 323 -16.00 12.04 25.52
N GLN A 324 -16.11 12.22 26.83
CA GLN A 324 -16.62 11.22 27.78
C GLN A 324 -16.94 11.88 29.12
N ASN A 325 -18.08 11.55 29.71
CA ASN A 325 -18.36 11.83 31.10
C ASN A 325 -17.93 10.63 31.95
N VAL A 326 -16.67 10.65 32.41
CA VAL A 326 -16.04 9.54 33.13
C VAL A 326 -16.85 9.21 34.40
N GLY A 327 -17.10 7.93 34.64
CA GLY A 327 -17.96 7.43 35.71
C GLY A 327 -19.45 7.33 35.35
N THR A 328 -19.86 7.90 34.19
CA THR A 328 -21.21 7.74 33.63
C THR A 328 -21.16 7.00 32.30
N ASP A 329 -20.29 7.45 31.39
CA ASP A 329 -20.11 6.81 30.11
C ASP A 329 -19.08 5.67 30.23
N SER A 330 -19.45 4.48 29.78
CA SER A 330 -18.56 3.31 29.79
C SER A 330 -17.47 3.33 28.67
N HIS A 331 -17.56 4.28 27.75
CA HIS A 331 -16.66 4.44 26.60
C HIS A 331 -16.72 5.87 26.05
N PRO A 332 -15.77 6.27 25.17
CA PRO A 332 -15.83 7.57 24.49
C PRO A 332 -17.11 7.75 23.66
N VAL A 333 -17.55 8.99 23.56
CA VAL A 333 -18.72 9.43 22.79
C VAL A 333 -18.39 10.69 21.99
N LEU A 334 -19.19 11.01 20.97
CA LEU A 334 -18.96 12.16 20.08
C LEU A 334 -19.57 13.46 20.66
N THR A 335 -19.08 13.90 21.81
CA THR A 335 -19.59 15.09 22.52
C THR A 335 -18.59 16.24 22.59
N GLY A 336 -17.36 16.02 22.13
CA GLY A 336 -16.28 17.01 22.11
C GLY A 336 -15.79 17.43 23.52
N LYS A 337 -16.22 16.77 24.60
CA LYS A 337 -15.87 17.18 25.95
C LYS A 337 -15.62 15.99 26.86
N ILE A 338 -14.45 15.98 27.48
CA ILE A 338 -14.10 15.00 28.52
C ILE A 338 -14.31 15.66 29.88
N THR A 339 -15.08 15.01 30.74
CA THR A 339 -15.42 15.50 32.10
C THR A 339 -15.21 14.42 33.14
N ASN A 340 -15.00 14.83 34.39
CA ASN A 340 -14.89 13.95 35.58
C ASN A 340 -13.75 12.90 35.47
N VAL A 341 -12.65 13.23 34.77
CA VAL A 341 -11.46 12.36 34.71
C VAL A 341 -10.95 12.14 36.14
N THR A 342 -10.99 10.89 36.59
CA THR A 342 -10.65 10.51 37.99
C THR A 342 -9.15 10.28 38.19
N GLU A 343 -8.42 10.04 37.12
CA GLU A 343 -6.97 9.87 37.15
C GLU A 343 -6.26 11.10 36.58
N ASN A 344 -5.15 11.51 37.22
CA ASN A 344 -4.25 12.53 36.67
C ASN A 344 -3.46 11.93 35.49
N LEU A 345 -4.07 11.82 34.33
CA LEU A 345 -3.38 11.41 33.11
C LEU A 345 -2.25 12.41 32.84
N LYS A 346 -1.01 11.93 32.85
CA LYS A 346 0.13 12.74 32.47
C LYS A 346 0.09 12.96 30.96
N LEU A 347 0.01 14.22 30.55
CA LEU A 347 0.04 14.62 29.16
C LEU A 347 1.41 15.26 28.85
N SER A 348 1.98 14.95 27.68
CA SER A 348 3.12 15.65 27.11
C SER A 348 2.75 16.18 25.73
N LYS A 349 3.47 17.23 25.29
CA LYS A 349 3.17 17.95 24.06
C LYS A 349 3.83 17.22 22.88
N VAL A 350 3.16 17.19 21.73
CA VAL A 350 3.78 16.91 20.43
C VAL A 350 3.57 18.12 19.51
N THR A 351 4.65 18.53 18.85
CA THR A 351 4.63 19.65 17.89
C THR A 351 4.95 19.09 16.51
N PHE A 352 4.01 19.24 15.58
CA PHE A 352 4.18 18.83 14.20
C PHE A 352 4.60 20.04 13.33
N HIS A 353 5.82 20.03 12.84
CA HIS A 353 6.34 21.04 11.91
C HIS A 353 6.05 20.59 10.48
N THR A 354 5.02 21.14 9.85
CA THR A 354 4.51 20.68 8.56
C THR A 354 5.18 21.29 7.35
N TYR A 355 5.76 22.51 7.45
CA TYR A 355 6.43 23.21 6.34
C TYR A 355 7.68 23.94 6.79
N ASP A 356 8.64 24.10 5.88
CA ASP A 356 9.83 24.93 6.10
C ASP A 356 9.43 26.41 6.28
N GLY A 357 9.54 26.91 7.51
CA GLY A 357 9.33 28.32 7.83
C GLY A 357 7.89 28.78 7.97
N ASP A 358 6.90 27.93 7.78
CA ASP A 358 5.51 28.24 8.05
C ASP A 358 5.05 27.58 9.35
N THR A 359 4.53 28.39 10.26
CA THR A 359 4.06 27.97 11.61
C THR A 359 2.68 27.35 11.60
N THR A 360 2.26 26.65 10.56
CA THR A 360 1.14 25.72 10.63
C THR A 360 1.54 24.46 11.42
N THR A 361 2.18 24.70 12.55
CA THR A 361 2.40 23.71 13.57
C THR A 361 1.08 23.51 14.27
N TYR A 362 0.43 22.36 14.06
CA TYR A 362 -0.53 21.99 15.07
C TYR A 362 0.21 21.25 16.17
N ALA A 363 0.04 21.76 17.39
CA ALA A 363 0.50 21.10 18.58
C ALA A 363 -0.69 20.31 19.15
N THR A 364 -0.46 19.07 19.47
CA THR A 364 -1.41 18.27 20.24
C THR A 364 -0.74 17.70 21.48
N GLN A 365 -1.45 16.95 22.27
CA GLN A 365 -0.92 16.28 23.45
C GLN A 365 -1.08 14.78 23.29
N TYR A 366 -0.18 14.02 23.87
CA TYR A 366 -0.32 12.57 23.97
C TYR A 366 -0.35 12.12 25.42
N VAL A 367 -1.01 11.00 25.66
CA VAL A 367 -1.08 10.39 27.00
C VAL A 367 0.20 9.58 27.20
N VAL A 368 1.00 9.99 28.18
CA VAL A 368 2.23 9.31 28.55
C VAL A 368 1.92 7.87 28.96
N GLY A 369 2.66 6.91 28.39
CA GLY A 369 2.43 5.47 28.59
C GLY A 369 1.55 4.79 27.55
N TYR A 370 0.94 5.55 26.62
CA TYR A 370 0.04 4.99 25.61
C TYR A 370 0.46 5.29 24.15
N GLY A 371 1.34 6.28 23.97
CA GLY A 371 1.81 6.69 22.64
C GLY A 371 0.75 7.46 21.82
N LEU A 372 1.13 7.80 20.58
CA LEU A 372 0.26 8.49 19.61
C LEU A 372 0.72 8.16 18.21
N ASP A 373 -0.15 7.67 17.34
CA ASP A 373 0.14 7.48 15.93
C ASP A 373 0.11 8.83 15.19
N PHE A 374 1.06 9.03 14.28
CA PHE A 374 1.19 10.29 13.56
C PHE A 374 0.28 10.36 12.35
N PRO A 375 -0.33 11.52 12.09
CA PRO A 375 -1.14 11.73 10.91
C PRO A 375 -0.29 11.74 9.64
N THR A 376 -0.92 11.51 8.49
CA THR A 376 -0.31 11.74 7.17
C THR A 376 -0.83 13.07 6.64
N PRO A 377 -0.03 14.14 6.66
CA PRO A 377 -0.44 15.44 6.15
C PRO A 377 -0.45 15.46 4.61
N GLU A 378 -1.21 16.37 4.01
CA GLU A 378 -1.28 16.57 2.56
C GLU A 378 -0.73 17.95 2.18
N ARG A 379 -0.06 18.01 1.01
CA ARG A 379 0.48 19.25 0.41
C ARG A 379 0.39 19.18 -1.11
N THR A 380 -0.35 20.08 -1.71
CA THR A 380 -0.52 20.15 -3.18
C THR A 380 0.84 20.27 -3.90
N GLY A 381 1.08 19.39 -4.85
CA GLY A 381 2.32 19.35 -5.63
C GLY A 381 3.51 18.69 -4.92
N TYR A 382 3.28 18.08 -3.77
CA TYR A 382 4.30 17.37 -3.00
C TYR A 382 3.80 16.03 -2.51
N ARG A 383 4.73 15.09 -2.34
CA ARG A 383 4.53 13.84 -1.62
C ARG A 383 5.07 13.96 -0.20
N PHE A 384 4.32 13.47 0.77
CA PHE A 384 4.83 13.29 2.13
C PHE A 384 5.77 12.08 2.21
N ASP A 385 7.00 12.29 2.70
CA ASP A 385 8.05 11.26 2.80
C ASP A 385 8.21 10.72 4.24
N GLY A 386 7.53 11.32 5.21
CA GLY A 386 7.52 10.89 6.61
C GLY A 386 7.79 12.01 7.62
N TRP A 387 7.56 11.70 8.88
CA TRP A 387 7.92 12.53 10.02
C TRP A 387 9.32 12.19 10.50
N TYR A 388 10.13 13.18 10.84
CA TYR A 388 11.49 13.01 11.34
C TYR A 388 11.66 13.71 12.68
N ALA A 389 12.49 13.14 13.59
CA ALA A 389 12.79 13.73 14.88
C ALA A 389 13.68 14.99 14.79
N LYS A 390 14.31 15.25 13.65
CA LYS A 390 15.22 16.37 13.45
C LYS A 390 14.84 17.17 12.21
N ALA A 391 15.06 18.48 12.26
CA ALA A 391 14.77 19.40 11.17
C ALA A 391 15.65 19.18 9.92
N ASP A 392 16.80 18.53 10.05
CA ASP A 392 17.67 18.15 8.92
C ASP A 392 17.25 16.83 8.27
N TYR A 393 16.15 16.23 8.73
CA TYR A 393 15.61 14.95 8.28
C TYR A 393 16.59 13.77 8.42
N SER A 394 17.61 13.89 9.28
CA SER A 394 18.54 12.79 9.55
C SER A 394 17.90 11.74 10.46
N GLY A 395 18.19 10.47 10.18
CA GLY A 395 17.62 9.31 10.88
C GLY A 395 16.48 8.67 10.09
N ASN A 396 15.74 7.79 10.76
CA ASN A 396 14.60 7.10 10.17
C ASN A 396 13.30 7.90 10.35
N PRO A 397 12.35 7.81 9.41
CA PRO A 397 11.04 8.38 9.61
C PRO A 397 10.31 7.72 10.77
N LEU A 398 9.57 8.51 11.51
CA LEU A 398 8.74 8.11 12.64
C LEU A 398 7.30 7.99 12.21
N THR A 399 6.60 6.97 12.72
CA THR A 399 5.17 6.77 12.48
C THR A 399 4.31 7.03 13.70
N ARG A 400 4.94 7.08 14.89
CA ARG A 400 4.26 7.28 16.16
C ARG A 400 5.20 7.72 17.28
N ILE A 401 4.63 8.23 18.37
CA ILE A 401 5.24 8.29 19.70
C ILE A 401 5.05 6.91 20.36
N TRP A 402 6.11 6.35 20.91
CA TRP A 402 6.05 5.06 21.58
C TRP A 402 5.63 5.20 23.04
N ASP A 403 5.10 4.13 23.62
CA ASP A 403 4.56 4.11 25.00
C ASP A 403 5.61 4.47 26.08
N LYS A 404 6.90 4.35 25.76
CA LYS A 404 8.01 4.68 26.67
C LYS A 404 8.40 6.16 26.66
N GLU A 405 7.90 6.94 25.72
CA GLU A 405 8.19 8.37 25.61
C GLU A 405 7.46 9.13 26.74
N THR A 406 8.14 10.06 27.38
CA THR A 406 7.62 10.80 28.53
C THR A 406 7.72 12.32 28.41
N ASP A 407 8.51 12.79 27.41
CA ASP A 407 8.86 14.21 27.23
C ASP A 407 8.13 14.82 26.04
N ASP A 408 8.18 16.14 25.93
CA ASP A 408 7.68 16.84 24.75
C ASP A 408 8.46 16.43 23.49
N VAL A 409 7.76 16.25 22.40
CA VAL A 409 8.30 15.74 21.12
C VAL A 409 8.07 16.76 20.00
N ASP A 410 9.12 17.06 19.24
CA ASP A 410 9.03 17.80 17.98
C ASP A 410 9.26 16.84 16.81
N VAL A 411 8.42 16.91 15.78
CA VAL A 411 8.56 16.14 14.55
C VAL A 411 8.41 17.01 13.31
N TYR A 412 9.20 16.72 12.28
CA TYR A 412 9.35 17.53 11.08
C TYR A 412 8.91 16.74 9.85
N ALA A 413 7.94 17.27 9.10
CA ALA A 413 7.46 16.66 7.87
C ALA A 413 8.47 16.85 6.73
N LYS A 414 8.94 15.76 6.15
CA LYS A 414 9.72 15.79 4.92
C LYS A 414 8.81 15.72 3.71
N TRP A 415 9.02 16.63 2.77
CA TRP A 415 8.23 16.76 1.55
C TRP A 415 9.09 16.58 0.31
N LEU A 416 8.63 15.77 -0.62
CA LEU A 416 9.24 15.59 -1.93
C LEU A 416 8.36 16.29 -2.98
N LYS A 417 8.93 17.25 -3.71
CA LYS A 417 8.21 17.96 -4.77
C LYS A 417 7.96 17.02 -5.95
N PHE A 418 6.77 17.05 -6.55
CA PHE A 418 6.49 16.31 -7.78
C PHE A 418 7.39 16.80 -8.93
N LEU A 419 7.75 15.86 -9.79
CA LEU A 419 8.64 16.15 -10.91
C LEU A 419 7.91 16.94 -11.98
N ASP A 420 8.61 17.89 -12.59
CA ASP A 420 8.14 18.58 -13.79
C ASP A 420 8.70 17.86 -15.04
N ALA A 421 7.85 17.66 -16.05
CA ALA A 421 8.31 17.09 -17.32
C ALA A 421 9.14 18.12 -18.11
N LYS A 422 10.26 17.69 -18.67
CA LYS A 422 11.08 18.44 -19.60
C LYS A 422 11.09 17.74 -20.95
N ASP A 423 10.70 18.44 -22.01
CA ASP A 423 10.59 17.88 -23.37
C ASP A 423 9.72 16.61 -23.41
N GLY A 424 8.64 16.59 -22.63
CA GLY A 424 7.70 15.50 -22.53
C GLY A 424 8.17 14.28 -21.70
N CYS A 425 9.37 14.35 -21.07
CA CYS A 425 9.89 13.28 -20.23
C CYS A 425 10.25 13.78 -18.83
N TYR A 426 9.94 13.01 -17.81
CA TYR A 426 10.34 13.25 -16.43
C TYR A 426 11.81 12.92 -16.23
N GLN A 427 12.56 13.86 -15.64
CA GLN A 427 13.99 13.72 -15.39
C GLN A 427 14.22 13.24 -13.97
N ILE A 428 14.86 12.10 -13.80
CA ILE A 428 15.11 11.47 -12.50
C ILE A 428 16.61 11.55 -12.20
N ALA A 429 16.97 12.28 -11.15
CA ALA A 429 18.36 12.59 -10.83
C ALA A 429 18.85 12.04 -9.49
N ASN A 430 17.97 11.54 -8.63
CA ASN A 430 18.32 11.02 -7.31
C ASN A 430 17.25 10.05 -6.80
N ALA A 431 17.47 9.45 -5.63
CA ALA A 431 16.53 8.49 -5.06
C ALA A 431 15.16 9.12 -4.75
N ASP A 432 15.13 10.36 -4.27
CA ASP A 432 13.86 11.03 -3.94
C ASP A 432 13.02 11.27 -5.20
N ASP A 433 13.64 11.70 -6.32
CA ASP A 433 12.97 11.82 -7.62
C ASP A 433 12.40 10.48 -8.09
N LEU A 434 13.14 9.37 -7.86
CA LEU A 434 12.70 8.03 -8.24
C LEU A 434 11.45 7.59 -7.48
N PHE A 435 11.39 7.86 -6.17
CA PHE A 435 10.20 7.58 -5.36
C PHE A 435 9.02 8.48 -5.71
N VAL A 436 9.27 9.75 -6.00
CA VAL A 436 8.24 10.67 -6.49
C VAL A 436 7.69 10.20 -7.82
N PHE A 437 8.57 9.80 -8.76
CA PHE A 437 8.15 9.24 -10.04
C PHE A 437 7.23 8.03 -9.88
N ALA A 438 7.59 7.09 -9.00
CA ALA A 438 6.77 5.90 -8.74
C ALA A 438 5.35 6.28 -8.30
N VAL A 439 5.22 7.23 -7.38
CA VAL A 439 3.91 7.72 -6.91
C VAL A 439 3.15 8.45 -8.01
N MET A 440 3.82 9.31 -8.79
CA MET A 440 3.18 10.01 -9.90
C MET A 440 2.59 9.04 -10.94
N VAL A 441 3.27 7.92 -11.20
CA VAL A 441 2.77 6.86 -12.10
C VAL A 441 1.55 6.14 -11.52
N ASP A 442 1.60 5.79 -10.23
CA ASP A 442 0.61 4.89 -9.63
C ASP A 442 -0.62 5.61 -9.07
N GLU A 443 -0.45 6.85 -8.61
CA GLU A 443 -1.48 7.59 -7.87
C GLU A 443 -2.04 8.82 -8.61
N SER A 444 -1.35 9.33 -9.65
CA SER A 444 -1.86 10.50 -10.37
C SER A 444 -2.57 10.12 -11.69
N ASP A 445 -3.54 10.94 -12.11
CA ASP A 445 -4.18 10.85 -13.42
C ASP A 445 -3.29 11.42 -14.55
N ALA A 446 -2.09 11.90 -14.23
CA ALA A 446 -1.16 12.41 -15.23
C ALA A 446 -0.68 11.29 -16.16
N ASP A 447 -0.62 11.57 -17.48
CA ASP A 447 -0.03 10.65 -18.44
C ASP A 447 1.50 10.61 -18.30
N VAL A 448 1.99 9.81 -17.36
CA VAL A 448 3.42 9.63 -17.07
C VAL A 448 3.97 8.54 -17.97
N SER A 449 4.13 8.86 -19.26
CA SER A 449 4.53 7.88 -20.29
C SER A 449 5.99 7.97 -20.74
N CYS A 450 6.78 8.89 -20.18
CA CYS A 450 8.21 9.01 -20.49
C CYS A 450 9.03 9.43 -19.27
N ALA A 451 10.08 8.64 -18.95
CA ALA A 451 11.03 8.98 -17.90
C ALA A 451 12.48 8.70 -18.34
N LYS A 452 13.42 9.49 -17.84
CA LYS A 452 14.86 9.36 -18.11
C LYS A 452 15.68 9.51 -16.82
N LEU A 453 16.65 8.62 -16.63
CA LEU A 453 17.69 8.88 -15.65
C LEU A 453 18.69 9.93 -16.20
N THR A 454 19.20 10.78 -15.34
CA THR A 454 20.21 11.78 -15.69
C THR A 454 21.58 11.48 -15.09
N LYS A 455 21.66 10.52 -14.18
CA LYS A 455 22.87 9.96 -13.55
C LYS A 455 22.55 8.67 -12.82
N ASP A 456 23.59 7.97 -12.34
CA ASP A 456 23.44 6.82 -11.48
C ASP A 456 22.72 7.20 -10.17
N ILE A 457 21.83 6.33 -9.71
CA ILE A 457 21.03 6.53 -8.51
C ILE A 457 21.40 5.48 -7.46
N VAL A 458 21.67 5.92 -6.23
CA VAL A 458 21.83 5.07 -5.07
C VAL A 458 20.63 5.28 -4.15
N VAL A 459 19.83 4.22 -3.94
CA VAL A 459 18.68 4.24 -3.03
C VAL A 459 19.10 3.85 -1.61
N ASN A 460 19.80 2.75 -1.50
CA ASN A 460 20.45 2.28 -0.26
C ASN A 460 21.87 1.82 -0.58
N GLU A 461 22.76 1.89 0.38
CA GLU A 461 24.13 1.41 0.25
C GLU A 461 24.28 0.03 0.90
N HIS A 462 25.09 -0.83 0.30
CA HIS A 462 25.46 -2.14 0.84
C HIS A 462 24.27 -3.06 1.20
N VAL A 463 23.27 -3.11 0.31
CA VAL A 463 22.11 -3.99 0.50
C VAL A 463 22.50 -5.47 0.47
N LEU A 464 23.51 -5.81 -0.32
CA LEU A 464 24.00 -7.18 -0.45
C LEU A 464 25.38 -7.38 0.21
N ASN A 465 25.57 -8.58 0.77
CA ASN A 465 26.87 -9.11 1.14
C ASN A 465 27.66 -9.57 -0.11
N GLY A 466 28.94 -9.90 0.05
CA GLY A 466 29.77 -10.39 -1.04
C GLY A 466 29.33 -11.73 -1.64
N ASP A 467 28.46 -12.50 -0.99
CA ASP A 467 27.83 -13.73 -1.48
C ASP A 467 26.43 -13.49 -2.08
N GLU A 468 26.07 -12.23 -2.28
CA GLU A 468 24.79 -11.75 -2.80
C GLU A 468 23.58 -12.07 -1.90
N SER A 469 23.80 -12.40 -0.63
CA SER A 469 22.74 -12.46 0.39
C SER A 469 22.39 -11.06 0.91
N LEU A 470 21.19 -10.91 1.50
CA LEU A 470 20.80 -9.67 2.15
C LEU A 470 21.74 -9.31 3.30
N ASN A 471 22.23 -8.07 3.32
CA ASN A 471 23.07 -7.55 4.40
C ASN A 471 22.21 -6.90 5.49
N GLU A 472 21.60 -7.72 6.32
CA GLU A 472 20.71 -7.26 7.41
C GLU A 472 21.40 -6.29 8.39
N LYS A 473 22.74 -6.31 8.47
CA LYS A 473 23.51 -5.43 9.37
C LYS A 473 23.62 -3.99 8.87
N ALA A 474 23.47 -3.76 7.56
CA ALA A 474 23.52 -2.44 6.97
C ALA A 474 22.16 -1.72 7.02
N GLY A 475 21.08 -2.45 7.33
CA GLY A 475 19.74 -1.87 7.48
C GLY A 475 19.59 -0.99 8.73
N PRO A 476 18.45 -0.31 8.89
CA PRO A 476 17.25 -0.47 8.04
C PRO A 476 17.39 0.18 6.67
N PHE A 477 16.78 -0.44 5.65
CA PHE A 477 16.78 0.05 4.29
C PHE A 477 15.49 0.79 3.96
N ARG A 478 15.56 1.81 3.12
CA ARG A 478 14.40 2.45 2.49
C ARG A 478 13.76 1.46 1.53
N GLU A 479 12.53 1.03 1.83
CA GLU A 479 11.81 0.03 1.05
C GLU A 479 11.32 0.61 -0.28
N TRP A 480 11.49 -0.15 -1.35
CA TRP A 480 10.98 0.19 -2.67
C TRP A 480 9.54 -0.31 -2.82
N THR A 481 8.65 0.51 -3.35
CA THR A 481 7.30 0.08 -3.75
C THR A 481 7.30 -0.15 -5.26
N PRO A 482 7.06 -1.40 -5.73
CA PRO A 482 7.01 -1.69 -7.16
C PRO A 482 5.97 -0.86 -7.91
N ILE A 483 6.35 -0.25 -9.04
CA ILE A 483 5.45 0.57 -9.85
C ILE A 483 4.46 -0.34 -10.60
N MET A 484 3.14 -0.06 -10.51
CA MET A 484 2.09 -0.94 -11.02
C MET A 484 1.42 -0.45 -12.30
N LYS A 485 1.41 0.87 -12.58
CA LYS A 485 0.59 1.46 -13.66
C LYS A 485 1.42 2.09 -14.80
N PHE A 486 2.73 1.82 -14.87
CA PHE A 486 3.57 2.42 -15.91
C PHE A 486 3.23 1.91 -17.31
N LYS A 487 3.22 2.84 -18.26
CA LYS A 487 3.10 2.61 -19.70
C LYS A 487 3.98 3.64 -20.45
N GLY A 488 4.63 3.24 -21.52
CA GLY A 488 5.49 4.14 -22.31
C GLY A 488 6.97 3.78 -22.23
N THR A 489 7.86 4.77 -22.17
CA THR A 489 9.31 4.55 -22.23
C THR A 489 10.00 4.99 -20.93
N PHE A 490 10.75 4.08 -20.32
CA PHE A 490 11.71 4.37 -19.26
C PHE A 490 13.13 4.17 -19.78
N ASP A 491 13.87 5.24 -19.98
CA ASP A 491 15.24 5.22 -20.52
C ASP A 491 16.26 5.54 -19.41
N GLY A 492 17.04 4.55 -19.03
CA GLY A 492 18.13 4.70 -18.07
C GLY A 492 19.31 5.52 -18.58
N GLN A 493 19.39 5.81 -19.89
CA GLN A 493 20.49 6.55 -20.53
C GLN A 493 21.91 5.97 -20.25
N GLY A 494 21.99 4.66 -20.01
CA GLY A 494 23.22 3.97 -19.64
C GLY A 494 23.56 4.04 -18.14
N HIS A 495 22.72 4.65 -17.33
CA HIS A 495 22.87 4.73 -15.88
C HIS A 495 22.33 3.49 -15.16
N SER A 496 22.65 3.41 -13.87
CA SER A 496 22.19 2.32 -13.00
C SER A 496 21.42 2.85 -11.78
N ILE A 497 20.53 2.00 -11.27
CA ILE A 497 19.89 2.15 -9.97
C ILE A 497 20.48 1.08 -9.05
N SER A 498 21.02 1.47 -7.92
CA SER A 498 21.55 0.56 -6.90
C SER A 498 20.81 0.69 -5.58
N GLY A 499 20.74 -0.43 -4.84
CA GLY A 499 20.18 -0.43 -3.51
C GLY A 499 18.65 -0.44 -3.46
N LEU A 500 17.95 -0.90 -4.49
CA LEU A 500 16.52 -1.18 -4.39
C LEU A 500 16.31 -2.34 -3.40
N TYR A 501 15.42 -2.16 -2.45
CA TYR A 501 15.14 -3.15 -1.42
C TYR A 501 13.64 -3.41 -1.30
N TYR A 502 13.25 -4.67 -1.47
CA TYR A 502 11.91 -5.16 -1.18
C TYR A 502 11.97 -6.55 -0.54
N ASN A 503 11.34 -6.74 0.61
CA ASN A 503 11.38 -8.02 1.31
C ASN A 503 10.04 -8.37 1.96
N ASN A 504 9.13 -8.97 1.19
CA ASN A 504 7.87 -9.50 1.71
C ASN A 504 7.46 -10.78 0.98
N SER A 505 7.75 -11.94 1.62
CA SER A 505 7.49 -13.27 1.07
C SER A 505 6.01 -13.63 0.87
N LYS A 506 5.07 -12.77 1.25
CA LYS A 506 3.62 -12.96 1.06
C LYS A 506 3.06 -12.18 -0.13
N LYS A 507 3.82 -11.23 -0.68
CA LYS A 507 3.38 -10.38 -1.80
C LYS A 507 3.91 -10.92 -3.13
N GLU A 508 3.14 -10.70 -4.18
CA GLU A 508 3.45 -11.11 -5.57
C GLU A 508 3.64 -9.88 -6.47
N HIS A 509 4.15 -10.12 -7.68
CA HIS A 509 4.43 -9.09 -8.68
C HIS A 509 5.50 -8.09 -8.19
N ILE A 510 6.69 -8.59 -7.87
CA ILE A 510 7.77 -7.81 -7.29
C ILE A 510 8.87 -7.53 -8.32
N GLY A 511 9.33 -6.28 -8.37
CA GLY A 511 10.42 -5.80 -9.21
C GLY A 511 10.56 -4.28 -9.11
N PHE A 512 11.35 -3.68 -10.00
CA PHE A 512 11.33 -2.24 -10.20
C PHE A 512 9.94 -1.79 -10.67
N PHE A 513 9.37 -2.51 -11.65
CA PHE A 513 7.96 -2.50 -11.98
C PHE A 513 7.31 -3.78 -11.44
N GLY A 514 6.20 -3.66 -10.74
CA GLY A 514 5.50 -4.82 -10.18
C GLY A 514 4.72 -5.55 -11.26
N LYS A 515 3.76 -4.87 -11.88
CA LYS A 515 2.93 -5.40 -12.98
C LYS A 515 2.77 -4.39 -14.09
N LEU A 516 3.09 -4.79 -15.31
CA LEU A 516 2.87 -3.99 -16.50
C LEU A 516 1.67 -4.56 -17.28
N SER A 517 0.50 -3.93 -17.11
CA SER A 517 -0.76 -4.38 -17.71
C SER A 517 -1.43 -3.32 -18.60
N LEU A 518 -0.94 -2.07 -18.58
CA LEU A 518 -1.48 -0.98 -19.36
C LEU A 518 -0.82 -0.92 -20.73
N VAL A 519 -1.61 -0.56 -21.74
CA VAL A 519 -1.13 -0.39 -23.13
C VAL A 519 -0.91 1.10 -23.37
N SER A 520 0.31 1.47 -23.81
CA SER A 520 0.62 2.84 -24.25
C SER A 520 -0.11 3.17 -25.57
N LYS A 521 -0.11 4.44 -25.98
CA LYS A 521 -0.66 4.86 -27.29
C LYS A 521 0.00 4.14 -28.47
N ASP A 522 1.28 3.77 -28.31
CA ASP A 522 2.05 3.04 -29.33
C ASP A 522 1.97 1.51 -29.16
N GLY A 523 1.11 1.03 -28.27
CA GLY A 523 0.82 -0.38 -28.05
C GLY A 523 1.85 -1.15 -27.23
N LYS A 524 2.93 -0.53 -26.72
CA LYS A 524 4.00 -1.23 -25.97
C LYS A 524 4.67 -0.35 -24.91
N THR A 525 5.25 -1.01 -23.92
CA THR A 525 6.10 -0.39 -22.89
C THR A 525 7.56 -0.77 -23.16
N VAL A 526 8.44 0.21 -23.12
CA VAL A 526 9.88 0.04 -23.35
C VAL A 526 10.66 0.43 -22.11
N ILE A 527 11.54 -0.45 -21.66
CA ILE A 527 12.50 -0.18 -20.58
C ILE A 527 13.88 -0.41 -21.17
N GLU A 528 14.70 0.63 -21.20
CA GLU A 528 15.97 0.52 -21.91
C GLU A 528 17.13 1.25 -21.24
N ASN A 529 18.36 0.83 -21.60
CA ASN A 529 19.64 1.44 -21.21
C ASN A 529 19.79 1.59 -19.68
N LEU A 530 19.39 0.58 -18.90
CA LEU A 530 19.28 0.65 -17.45
C LEU A 530 19.95 -0.55 -16.76
N GLY A 531 20.72 -0.29 -15.70
CA GLY A 531 21.24 -1.32 -14.81
C GLY A 531 20.58 -1.34 -13.45
N ILE A 532 20.39 -2.52 -12.84
CA ILE A 532 20.02 -2.69 -11.45
C ILE A 532 21.16 -3.40 -10.72
N LYS A 533 21.67 -2.80 -9.65
CA LYS A 533 22.84 -3.27 -8.88
C LYS A 533 22.58 -3.28 -7.38
N ASP A 534 23.35 -4.07 -6.62
CA ASP A 534 23.31 -4.10 -5.15
C ASP A 534 21.88 -4.04 -4.59
N SER A 535 20.93 -4.72 -5.24
CA SER A 535 19.50 -4.64 -4.96
C SER A 535 18.96 -6.00 -4.52
N TYR A 536 17.95 -6.01 -3.65
CA TYR A 536 17.35 -7.22 -3.10
C TYR A 536 15.85 -7.22 -3.30
N PHE A 537 15.33 -8.22 -4.02
CA PHE A 537 13.91 -8.43 -4.23
C PHE A 537 13.50 -9.80 -3.69
N ASN A 538 12.51 -9.83 -2.80
CA ASN A 538 11.95 -11.07 -2.27
C ASN A 538 10.41 -10.99 -2.21
N GLY A 539 9.74 -11.96 -2.84
CA GLY A 539 8.29 -12.03 -2.92
C GLY A 539 7.74 -13.47 -2.84
N SER A 540 6.42 -13.64 -2.95
CA SER A 540 5.81 -14.97 -3.04
C SER A 540 5.90 -15.54 -4.45
N ASN A 541 5.38 -14.83 -5.42
CA ASN A 541 5.34 -15.24 -6.83
C ASN A 541 5.63 -14.04 -7.74
N ASP A 542 5.99 -14.34 -9.01
CA ASP A 542 6.19 -13.35 -10.06
C ASP A 542 7.22 -12.30 -9.62
N VAL A 543 8.47 -12.72 -9.39
CA VAL A 543 9.55 -11.83 -8.95
C VAL A 543 10.62 -11.72 -10.02
N GLY A 544 10.91 -10.50 -10.42
CA GLY A 544 12.00 -10.14 -11.34
C GLY A 544 12.64 -8.82 -10.92
N SER A 545 13.90 -8.56 -11.25
CA SER A 545 14.51 -7.28 -10.88
C SER A 545 13.86 -6.09 -11.60
N PHE A 546 13.51 -6.26 -12.89
CA PHE A 546 12.84 -5.23 -13.68
C PHE A 546 11.33 -5.30 -13.59
N VAL A 547 10.74 -6.47 -13.85
CA VAL A 547 9.28 -6.62 -13.91
C VAL A 547 8.88 -7.91 -13.20
N GLY A 548 7.96 -7.79 -12.26
CA GLY A 548 7.34 -8.95 -11.63
C GLY A 548 6.45 -9.70 -12.61
N ASN A 549 5.45 -9.01 -13.19
CA ASN A 549 4.46 -9.60 -14.09
C ASN A 549 4.27 -8.78 -15.37
N VAL A 550 4.41 -9.41 -16.54
CA VAL A 550 4.18 -8.82 -17.86
C VAL A 550 2.82 -9.27 -18.39
N SER A 551 1.85 -8.36 -18.40
CA SER A 551 0.48 -8.57 -18.89
C SER A 551 0.14 -7.68 -20.10
N ALA A 552 1.10 -6.91 -20.62
CA ALA A 552 1.03 -6.08 -21.83
C ALA A 552 2.25 -6.35 -22.72
N HIS A 553 2.36 -5.66 -23.85
CA HIS A 553 3.55 -5.76 -24.71
C HIS A 553 4.72 -4.98 -24.09
N VAL A 554 5.78 -5.69 -23.69
CA VAL A 554 6.96 -5.11 -23.02
C VAL A 554 8.24 -5.42 -23.81
N THR A 555 9.08 -4.41 -23.98
CA THR A 555 10.43 -4.56 -24.50
C THR A 555 11.46 -4.14 -23.45
N LEU A 556 12.37 -5.04 -23.11
CA LEU A 556 13.58 -4.74 -22.35
C LEU A 556 14.76 -4.68 -23.31
N ARG A 557 15.49 -3.56 -23.36
CA ARG A 557 16.62 -3.38 -24.27
C ARG A 557 17.82 -2.79 -23.53
N ASN A 558 19.01 -3.38 -23.71
CA ASN A 558 20.24 -2.91 -23.08
C ASN A 558 20.08 -2.77 -21.55
N VAL A 559 19.46 -3.78 -20.90
CA VAL A 559 19.24 -3.75 -19.46
C VAL A 559 19.94 -4.92 -18.77
N TYR A 560 20.30 -4.71 -17.49
CA TYR A 560 20.99 -5.76 -16.76
C TYR A 560 20.69 -5.75 -15.26
N ASN A 561 20.85 -6.93 -14.65
CA ASN A 561 20.74 -7.12 -13.22
C ASN A 561 22.02 -7.73 -12.62
N GLU A 562 22.53 -7.07 -11.59
CA GLU A 562 23.61 -7.51 -10.70
C GLU A 562 23.14 -7.54 -9.24
N GLY A 563 21.83 -7.60 -9.01
CA GLY A 563 21.17 -7.71 -7.71
C GLY A 563 20.66 -9.13 -7.43
N SER A 564 20.08 -9.34 -6.27
CA SER A 564 19.53 -10.64 -5.81
C SER A 564 18.02 -10.68 -5.95
N VAL A 565 17.48 -11.75 -6.58
CA VAL A 565 16.06 -11.97 -6.80
C VAL A 565 15.65 -13.29 -6.16
N ASN A 566 14.69 -13.26 -5.24
CA ASN A 566 14.29 -14.39 -4.42
C ASN A 566 12.77 -14.55 -4.37
N GLY A 567 12.27 -15.77 -4.22
CA GLY A 567 10.84 -15.98 -4.08
C GLY A 567 10.38 -17.43 -4.14
N GLY A 568 9.08 -17.62 -4.37
CA GLY A 568 8.44 -18.93 -4.48
C GLY A 568 8.37 -19.46 -5.89
N THR A 569 7.48 -18.91 -6.71
CA THR A 569 7.18 -19.42 -8.07
C THR A 569 7.33 -18.31 -9.12
N PHE A 570 7.85 -18.63 -10.29
CA PHE A 570 8.14 -17.70 -11.40
C PHE A 570 9.13 -16.61 -11.01
N ILE A 571 10.37 -17.05 -10.76
CA ILE A 571 11.44 -16.17 -10.34
C ILE A 571 12.45 -16.03 -11.48
N GLY A 572 12.65 -14.82 -11.97
CA GLY A 572 13.59 -14.51 -13.04
C GLY A 572 14.57 -13.40 -12.68
N GLY A 573 15.78 -13.46 -13.22
CA GLY A 573 16.77 -12.43 -12.96
C GLY A 573 16.31 -11.03 -13.42
N LEU A 574 15.49 -10.96 -14.47
CA LEU A 574 14.92 -9.71 -15.00
C LEU A 574 13.39 -9.70 -14.89
N VAL A 575 12.72 -10.78 -15.31
CA VAL A 575 11.25 -10.87 -15.37
C VAL A 575 10.77 -12.12 -14.64
N GLY A 576 9.81 -11.96 -13.75
CA GLY A 576 9.20 -13.09 -13.05
C GLY A 576 8.31 -13.92 -13.96
N TYR A 577 7.20 -13.37 -14.41
CA TYR A 577 6.16 -14.05 -15.14
C TYR A 577 5.61 -13.25 -16.32
N GLU A 578 5.19 -13.95 -17.38
CA GLU A 578 4.67 -13.32 -18.58
C GLU A 578 3.44 -14.06 -19.09
N ILE A 579 2.40 -13.30 -19.48
CA ILE A 579 1.15 -13.80 -20.08
C ILE A 579 0.79 -13.11 -21.41
N SER A 580 1.59 -12.13 -21.88
CA SER A 580 1.33 -11.37 -23.11
C SER A 580 2.51 -11.46 -24.07
N GLU A 581 3.21 -10.37 -24.36
CA GLU A 581 4.34 -10.34 -25.26
C GLU A 581 5.55 -9.69 -24.60
N LEU A 582 6.67 -10.40 -24.56
CA LEU A 582 7.93 -9.93 -23.99
C LEU A 582 9.06 -10.06 -25.00
N THR A 583 9.73 -8.95 -25.27
CA THR A 583 10.96 -8.94 -26.08
C THR A 583 12.14 -8.47 -25.22
N MET A 584 13.18 -9.27 -25.13
CA MET A 584 14.44 -8.97 -24.47
C MET A 584 15.58 -8.89 -25.47
N ILE A 585 16.24 -7.74 -25.57
CA ILE A 585 17.29 -7.47 -26.55
C ILE A 585 18.52 -6.93 -25.83
N ASN A 586 19.69 -7.55 -26.04
CA ASN A 586 20.92 -7.16 -25.37
C ASN A 586 20.70 -7.07 -23.86
N VAL A 587 20.31 -8.14 -23.20
CA VAL A 587 20.10 -8.13 -21.76
C VAL A 587 21.00 -9.14 -21.06
N TYR A 588 21.32 -8.88 -19.80
CA TYR A 588 22.03 -9.88 -19.00
C TYR A 588 21.62 -9.91 -17.53
N ASN A 589 21.84 -11.07 -16.93
CA ASN A 589 21.78 -11.25 -15.48
C ASN A 589 23.00 -12.00 -14.98
N THR A 590 23.72 -11.39 -14.05
CA THR A 590 24.79 -12.01 -13.28
C THR A 590 24.47 -12.11 -11.79
N GLY A 591 23.41 -11.45 -11.35
CA GLY A 591 22.92 -11.48 -9.97
C GLY A 591 22.29 -12.81 -9.58
N LYS A 592 22.21 -13.07 -8.29
CA LYS A 592 21.64 -14.29 -7.72
C LYS A 592 20.16 -14.41 -7.99
N VAL A 593 19.73 -15.60 -8.46
CA VAL A 593 18.30 -15.91 -8.62
C VAL A 593 18.00 -17.16 -7.82
N SER A 594 17.01 -17.07 -6.91
CA SER A 594 16.63 -18.17 -6.01
C SER A 594 15.12 -18.32 -5.94
N GLY A 595 14.60 -19.44 -6.39
CA GLY A 595 13.16 -19.74 -6.37
C GLY A 595 12.89 -21.20 -6.03
N ARG A 596 11.68 -21.49 -5.55
CA ARG A 596 11.26 -22.87 -5.28
C ARG A 596 10.82 -23.60 -6.55
N GLN A 597 10.21 -22.88 -7.49
CA GLN A 597 9.70 -23.44 -8.76
C GLN A 597 9.81 -22.40 -9.86
N CYS A 598 9.94 -22.85 -11.11
CA CYS A 598 9.95 -22.01 -12.31
C CYS A 598 10.97 -20.88 -12.20
N THR A 599 12.25 -21.24 -12.00
CA THR A 599 13.36 -20.30 -11.83
C THR A 599 14.21 -20.24 -13.10
N GLY A 600 14.39 -19.03 -13.62
CA GLY A 600 15.22 -18.78 -14.81
C GLY A 600 16.20 -17.63 -14.60
N GLY A 601 17.35 -17.68 -15.26
CA GLY A 601 18.38 -16.66 -15.15
C GLY A 601 17.95 -15.29 -15.69
N LEU A 602 17.08 -15.26 -16.72
CA LEU A 602 16.46 -14.02 -17.21
C LEU A 602 14.98 -13.96 -16.88
N GLN A 603 14.22 -15.02 -17.14
CA GLN A 603 12.78 -15.06 -16.96
C GLN A 603 12.34 -16.32 -16.20
N GLY A 604 11.46 -16.19 -15.21
CA GLY A 604 10.94 -17.30 -14.41
C GLY A 604 10.00 -18.21 -15.18
N GLY A 605 9.05 -17.66 -15.90
CA GLY A 605 8.14 -18.49 -16.68
C GLY A 605 7.12 -17.73 -17.53
N SER A 606 6.36 -18.52 -18.33
CA SER A 606 5.24 -18.07 -19.14
C SER A 606 4.07 -19.06 -19.05
N TYR A 607 2.84 -18.57 -19.15
CA TYR A 607 1.64 -19.37 -19.06
C TYR A 607 0.72 -19.17 -20.26
N GLY A 608 0.94 -19.94 -21.29
CA GLY A 608 -0.09 -20.29 -22.28
C GLY A 608 -0.20 -19.43 -23.53
N THR A 609 -0.45 -18.15 -23.49
CA THR A 609 -0.76 -17.33 -24.67
C THR A 609 0.30 -16.30 -25.02
N GLY A 610 1.25 -16.08 -24.13
CA GLY A 610 2.32 -15.11 -24.33
C GLY A 610 3.47 -15.60 -25.18
N ASN A 611 4.17 -14.66 -25.83
CA ASN A 611 5.35 -14.94 -26.62
C ASN A 611 6.56 -14.22 -26.03
N THR A 612 7.59 -14.97 -25.68
CA THR A 612 8.87 -14.40 -25.27
C THR A 612 9.90 -14.53 -26.38
N THR A 613 10.55 -13.42 -26.72
CA THR A 613 11.70 -13.38 -27.62
C THR A 613 12.94 -12.86 -26.90
N ILE A 614 14.03 -13.64 -26.91
CA ILE A 614 15.31 -13.30 -26.27
C ILE A 614 16.36 -13.22 -27.36
N ILE A 615 16.98 -12.05 -27.55
CA ILE A 615 17.96 -11.83 -28.64
C ILE A 615 19.24 -11.27 -28.04
N ASN A 616 20.36 -11.82 -28.47
CA ASN A 616 21.73 -11.35 -28.19
C ASN A 616 21.98 -11.09 -26.70
N SER A 617 21.62 -12.05 -25.85
CA SER A 617 21.52 -11.90 -24.41
C SER A 617 22.22 -13.03 -23.67
N TYR A 618 22.53 -12.85 -22.39
CA TYR A 618 23.10 -13.97 -21.63
C TYR A 618 22.71 -13.94 -20.13
N THR A 619 22.88 -15.09 -19.49
CA THR A 619 22.86 -15.22 -18.04
C THR A 619 24.02 -16.07 -17.54
N SER A 620 24.62 -15.65 -16.42
CA SER A 620 25.56 -16.49 -15.67
C SER A 620 24.89 -17.32 -14.57
N ARG A 621 23.56 -17.30 -14.48
CA ARG A 621 22.76 -17.91 -13.39
C ARG A 621 21.69 -18.84 -13.94
N GLY A 622 22.03 -20.07 -14.20
CA GLY A 622 21.09 -21.09 -14.67
C GLY A 622 20.65 -20.93 -16.13
N ALA A 623 19.49 -21.50 -16.46
CA ALA A 623 18.89 -21.40 -17.79
C ALA A 623 18.38 -19.99 -18.08
N LEU A 624 18.31 -19.57 -19.34
CA LEU A 624 17.70 -18.29 -19.73
C LEU A 624 16.25 -18.18 -19.24
N PHE A 625 15.53 -19.31 -19.29
CA PHE A 625 14.11 -19.39 -19.01
C PHE A 625 13.80 -20.55 -18.04
N GLY A 626 12.94 -20.34 -17.05
CA GLY A 626 12.63 -21.34 -16.03
C GLY A 626 11.58 -22.37 -16.46
N TYR A 627 10.39 -21.94 -16.91
CA TYR A 627 9.28 -22.85 -17.22
C TYR A 627 8.31 -22.30 -18.27
N VAL A 628 7.95 -23.13 -19.25
CA VAL A 628 6.87 -22.88 -20.22
C VAL A 628 5.75 -23.92 -20.01
N LYS A 629 4.54 -23.48 -19.71
CA LYS A 629 3.38 -24.37 -19.75
C LYS A 629 2.82 -24.45 -21.17
N ASN A 630 2.58 -25.65 -21.67
CA ASN A 630 2.08 -25.91 -23.02
C ASN A 630 3.08 -25.48 -24.12
N LYS A 631 4.29 -26.09 -24.10
CA LYS A 631 5.27 -25.94 -25.18
C LYS A 631 4.62 -26.18 -26.56
N THR A 632 4.16 -25.13 -27.19
CA THR A 632 4.18 -25.08 -28.65
C THR A 632 5.48 -24.39 -29.03
N ASP A 633 6.23 -24.87 -30.00
CA ASP A 633 7.57 -24.41 -30.42
C ASP A 633 7.62 -22.90 -30.80
N SER A 634 6.49 -22.21 -30.80
CA SER A 634 6.35 -20.81 -31.19
C SER A 634 6.30 -19.80 -30.04
N SER A 635 6.14 -20.23 -28.80
CA SER A 635 5.95 -19.29 -27.66
C SER A 635 7.24 -18.79 -27.01
N LEU A 636 8.38 -19.40 -27.29
CA LEU A 636 9.69 -18.97 -26.79
C LEU A 636 10.71 -19.01 -27.92
N THR A 637 11.21 -17.84 -28.34
CA THR A 637 12.25 -17.67 -29.35
C THR A 637 13.54 -17.20 -28.67
N LYS A 638 14.63 -17.96 -28.88
CA LYS A 638 15.97 -17.64 -28.40
C LYS A 638 16.90 -17.47 -29.57
N ILE A 639 17.44 -16.28 -29.80
CA ILE A 639 18.32 -15.95 -30.90
C ILE A 639 19.62 -15.45 -30.32
N HIS A 640 20.75 -16.09 -30.67
CA HIS A 640 22.08 -15.67 -30.27
C HIS A 640 22.18 -15.35 -28.76
N SER A 641 21.63 -16.23 -27.92
CA SER A 641 21.53 -16.00 -26.50
C SER A 641 22.10 -17.19 -25.71
N TYR A 642 22.77 -16.91 -24.61
CA TYR A 642 23.69 -17.83 -23.95
C TYR A 642 23.38 -18.03 -22.48
N ALA A 643 23.49 -19.27 -22.00
CA ALA A 643 23.32 -19.60 -20.58
C ALA A 643 24.56 -20.32 -20.02
N ARG A 644 24.91 -20.02 -18.78
CA ARG A 644 25.98 -20.75 -18.10
C ARG A 644 25.41 -21.98 -17.39
N ASN A 645 25.98 -23.16 -17.73
CA ASN A 645 25.74 -24.43 -17.01
C ASN A 645 24.25 -24.83 -16.85
N ALA A 646 23.42 -24.54 -17.85
CA ALA A 646 22.03 -24.98 -17.83
C ALA A 646 21.95 -26.49 -18.16
N SER A 647 21.40 -27.29 -17.26
CA SER A 647 21.16 -28.72 -17.50
C SER A 647 19.81 -28.95 -18.16
N GLY A 648 19.76 -29.67 -19.28
CA GLY A 648 18.53 -30.19 -19.89
C GLY A 648 17.72 -29.20 -20.73
N SER A 649 18.31 -28.13 -21.25
CA SER A 649 17.67 -27.12 -22.10
C SER A 649 18.27 -27.07 -23.50
N ASP A 650 17.46 -26.64 -24.49
CA ASP A 650 17.91 -26.34 -25.86
C ASP A 650 18.68 -24.99 -25.91
N GLU A 651 19.54 -24.73 -24.94
CA GLU A 651 20.26 -23.46 -24.79
C GLU A 651 21.69 -23.57 -25.30
N ILE A 652 22.19 -22.46 -25.84
CA ILE A 652 23.61 -22.35 -26.18
C ILE A 652 24.36 -22.12 -24.88
N LEU A 653 25.15 -23.11 -24.49
CA LEU A 653 25.93 -23.07 -23.26
C LEU A 653 27.22 -22.29 -23.44
N ILE A 654 27.58 -21.53 -22.41
CA ILE A 654 28.82 -20.77 -22.34
C ILE A 654 29.58 -21.12 -21.05
N SER A 655 30.88 -21.29 -21.12
CA SER A 655 31.71 -21.61 -19.96
C SER A 655 32.22 -20.35 -19.22
N ASP A 656 32.67 -20.52 -17.99
CA ASP A 656 33.31 -19.46 -17.21
C ASP A 656 34.58 -18.92 -17.91
N GLU A 657 35.34 -19.78 -18.57
CA GLU A 657 36.52 -19.39 -19.31
C GLU A 657 36.14 -18.51 -20.49
N GLN A 658 35.12 -18.88 -21.26
CA GLN A 658 34.62 -18.09 -22.40
C GLN A 658 34.00 -16.75 -21.99
N ILE A 659 33.41 -16.68 -20.80
CA ILE A 659 32.93 -15.42 -20.20
C ILE A 659 34.13 -14.54 -19.84
N ALA A 660 35.10 -15.10 -19.12
CA ALA A 660 36.23 -14.34 -18.59
C ALA A 660 37.25 -13.91 -19.64
N ASN A 661 37.47 -14.72 -20.71
CA ASN A 661 38.46 -14.46 -21.75
C ASN A 661 37.98 -13.56 -22.89
N GLY A 662 36.73 -13.08 -22.84
CA GLY A 662 36.14 -12.18 -23.82
C GLY A 662 35.54 -12.85 -25.05
N GLU A 663 35.51 -14.18 -25.13
CA GLU A 663 34.88 -14.91 -26.23
C GLU A 663 33.39 -14.59 -26.33
N LEU A 664 32.68 -14.67 -25.20
CA LEU A 664 31.26 -14.29 -25.13
C LEU A 664 31.04 -12.82 -25.52
N ALA A 665 31.90 -11.90 -25.06
CA ALA A 665 31.79 -10.49 -25.40
C ALA A 665 31.92 -10.27 -26.93
N LYS A 666 32.84 -10.98 -27.61
CA LYS A 666 33.00 -10.91 -29.05
C LYS A 666 31.81 -11.49 -29.82
N LEU A 667 31.23 -12.59 -29.32
CA LEU A 667 30.02 -13.17 -29.93
C LEU A 667 28.87 -12.17 -29.86
N LEU A 668 28.58 -11.62 -28.70
CA LEU A 668 27.51 -10.64 -28.48
C LEU A 668 27.74 -9.34 -29.26
N HIS A 669 28.99 -8.81 -29.24
CA HIS A 669 29.35 -7.55 -29.91
C HIS A 669 29.17 -7.62 -31.44
N ASN A 670 29.51 -8.73 -32.05
CA ASN A 670 29.48 -8.89 -33.51
C ASN A 670 28.11 -9.23 -34.08
N TYR A 671 27.10 -9.37 -33.22
CA TYR A 671 25.76 -9.67 -33.68
C TYR A 671 25.05 -8.41 -34.19
N SER A 672 24.60 -8.42 -35.44
CA SER A 672 23.95 -7.28 -36.11
C SER A 672 22.78 -7.70 -37.00
N ASP A 673 22.03 -8.72 -36.59
CA ASP A 673 20.87 -9.24 -37.34
C ASP A 673 19.56 -8.92 -36.59
N ASN A 674 18.42 -9.11 -37.27
CA ASN A 674 17.08 -8.87 -36.71
C ASN A 674 16.87 -7.46 -36.12
N GLY A 675 17.54 -6.44 -36.63
CA GLY A 675 17.45 -5.06 -36.15
C GLY A 675 18.10 -4.82 -34.78
N VAL A 676 18.95 -5.73 -34.34
CA VAL A 676 19.72 -5.63 -33.10
C VAL A 676 21.14 -5.14 -33.39
N ASP A 677 21.58 -4.15 -32.65
CA ASP A 677 22.96 -3.67 -32.64
C ASP A 677 23.72 -4.27 -31.46
N GLY A 678 24.58 -5.24 -31.72
CA GLY A 678 25.45 -5.87 -30.73
C GLY A 678 26.65 -5.02 -30.34
N SER A 679 26.93 -3.91 -31.02
CA SER A 679 28.10 -3.05 -30.74
C SER A 679 28.07 -2.42 -29.34
N VAL A 680 26.93 -2.46 -28.65
CA VAL A 680 26.78 -2.03 -27.23
C VAL A 680 27.60 -2.89 -26.27
N TRP A 681 27.87 -4.14 -26.64
CA TRP A 681 28.63 -5.08 -25.81
C TRP A 681 30.14 -4.79 -25.84
N GLY A 682 30.76 -4.95 -24.69
CA GLY A 682 32.21 -4.85 -24.56
C GLY A 682 32.70 -5.60 -23.32
N GLN A 683 34.02 -5.67 -23.18
CA GLN A 683 34.66 -6.22 -21.98
C GLN A 683 36.13 -5.82 -21.96
N ARG A 684 36.60 -5.34 -20.82
CA ARG A 684 38.05 -5.20 -20.57
C ARG A 684 38.57 -6.50 -20.01
N ILE A 685 39.18 -7.32 -20.88
CA ILE A 685 39.63 -8.67 -20.51
C ILE A 685 40.68 -8.58 -19.42
N GLY A 686 40.47 -9.36 -18.34
CA GLY A 686 41.30 -9.33 -17.14
C GLY A 686 40.87 -8.30 -16.08
N TRP A 687 39.89 -7.43 -16.35
CA TRP A 687 39.31 -6.44 -15.45
C TRP A 687 37.84 -6.66 -15.22
N ASP A 688 37.08 -6.75 -16.30
CA ASP A 688 35.65 -7.00 -16.23
C ASP A 688 35.43 -8.52 -16.13
N PRO A 689 34.71 -9.02 -15.12
CA PRO A 689 34.52 -10.46 -14.90
C PRO A 689 33.63 -11.11 -16.00
N HIS A 690 32.92 -10.30 -16.77
CA HIS A 690 31.94 -10.71 -17.77
C HIS A 690 31.69 -9.59 -18.79
N PRO A 691 31.01 -9.87 -19.95
CA PRO A 691 30.56 -8.83 -20.87
C PRO A 691 29.67 -7.79 -20.22
N VAL A 692 29.85 -6.52 -20.57
CA VAL A 692 29.10 -5.33 -20.08
C VAL A 692 28.79 -4.42 -21.26
N PHE A 693 27.92 -3.41 -21.03
CA PHE A 693 27.59 -2.41 -22.06
C PHE A 693 28.63 -1.28 -22.11
N SER A 694 29.83 -1.60 -22.53
CA SER A 694 30.91 -0.61 -22.70
C SER A 694 31.20 -0.29 -24.18
N GLY A 695 30.58 -1.03 -25.11
CA GLY A 695 30.78 -0.86 -26.57
C GLY A 695 32.19 -1.17 -27.05
N LYS A 696 33.09 -1.64 -26.18
CA LYS A 696 34.50 -1.81 -26.50
C LYS A 696 35.05 -3.09 -25.89
N ILE A 697 35.64 -3.92 -26.73
CA ILE A 697 36.39 -5.10 -26.30
C ILE A 697 37.86 -4.71 -26.26
N ASP A 698 38.39 -4.41 -25.12
CA ASP A 698 39.81 -4.21 -24.92
C ASP A 698 40.44 -5.54 -24.56
N THR A 699 41.16 -6.12 -25.51
CA THR A 699 42.15 -7.11 -25.14
C THR A 699 43.17 -6.41 -24.27
N ALA A 700 43.39 -6.91 -23.06
CA ALA A 700 44.62 -6.52 -22.38
C ALA A 700 45.71 -6.63 -23.43
N GLU A 701 46.31 -5.50 -23.85
CA GLU A 701 47.55 -5.60 -24.57
C GLU A 701 48.43 -6.51 -23.73
N THR A 702 48.61 -7.73 -24.20
CA THR A 702 49.80 -8.47 -23.85
C THR A 702 50.93 -7.64 -24.44
N THR A 703 51.29 -6.52 -23.81
CA THR A 703 52.68 -6.16 -23.74
C THR A 703 53.31 -7.41 -23.16
N VAL A 704 53.83 -8.23 -24.05
CA VAL A 704 54.88 -9.21 -23.73
C VAL A 704 55.96 -8.33 -23.08
N LEU A 705 55.81 -8.04 -21.81
CA LEU A 705 56.90 -7.60 -20.99
C LEU A 705 57.86 -8.78 -21.05
N SER A 706 58.90 -8.58 -21.82
CA SER A 706 60.10 -9.37 -21.82
C SER A 706 60.34 -9.94 -20.43
N PRO A 707 60.78 -11.18 -20.28
CA PRO A 707 60.90 -11.83 -18.97
C PRO A 707 62.12 -11.29 -18.17
N ALA A 708 62.11 -10.01 -17.90
CA ALA A 708 63.07 -9.37 -17.05
C ALA A 708 62.32 -8.37 -16.20
N PHE A 709 62.12 -8.72 -14.95
CA PHE A 709 61.61 -8.04 -13.77
C PHE A 709 60.30 -8.64 -13.23
N LYS A 710 60.46 -9.79 -12.55
CA LYS A 710 59.63 -10.12 -11.42
C LYS A 710 59.97 -9.16 -10.28
N SER A 711 59.51 -7.91 -10.32
CA SER A 711 59.50 -7.06 -9.17
C SER A 711 58.31 -7.52 -8.28
N VAL A 712 58.61 -8.13 -7.18
CA VAL A 712 57.60 -8.51 -6.19
C VAL A 712 56.92 -7.22 -5.68
N ALA A 713 55.62 -7.18 -5.75
CA ALA A 713 54.86 -6.07 -5.16
C ALA A 713 55.32 -5.85 -3.69
N LYS A 714 55.70 -4.61 -3.36
CA LYS A 714 56.16 -4.24 -2.05
C LYS A 714 55.13 -3.38 -1.34
N VAL A 715 54.65 -3.86 -0.21
CA VAL A 715 53.82 -3.11 0.70
C VAL A 715 54.69 -2.57 1.83
N SER A 716 54.63 -1.27 2.07
CA SER A 716 55.34 -0.61 3.14
C SER A 716 54.44 0.36 3.89
N VAL A 717 54.68 0.55 5.19
CA VAL A 717 53.90 1.44 6.04
C VAL A 717 54.83 2.57 6.51
N GLN A 718 54.39 3.81 6.39
CA GLN A 718 55.06 5.01 6.88
C GLN A 718 54.07 5.85 7.70
N GLY A 719 54.11 5.74 9.01
CA GLY A 719 53.08 6.34 9.89
C GLY A 719 51.69 5.81 9.56
N SER A 720 50.76 6.68 9.30
CA SER A 720 49.38 6.34 8.90
C SER A 720 49.21 6.07 7.38
N SER A 721 50.28 6.10 6.61
CA SER A 721 50.21 5.85 5.14
C SER A 721 50.72 4.46 4.81
N LEU A 722 49.96 3.72 4.00
CA LEU A 722 50.31 2.45 3.43
C LEU A 722 50.63 2.64 1.95
N LEU A 723 51.86 2.35 1.56
CA LEU A 723 52.35 2.51 0.20
C LEU A 723 52.51 1.13 -0.44
N VAL A 724 51.89 0.92 -1.60
CA VAL A 724 52.08 -0.27 -2.44
C VAL A 724 52.84 0.13 -3.70
N ASN A 725 54.00 -0.47 -3.88
CA ASN A 725 54.87 -0.26 -5.03
C ASN A 725 54.98 -1.52 -5.89
N ASN A 726 55.31 -1.34 -7.17
CA ASN A 726 55.55 -2.39 -8.13
C ASN A 726 54.32 -3.32 -8.33
N TYR A 727 53.10 -2.75 -8.22
CA TYR A 727 51.88 -3.47 -8.50
C TYR A 727 51.01 -2.69 -9.48
N VAL A 728 50.51 -3.40 -10.50
CA VAL A 728 49.53 -2.85 -11.45
C VAL A 728 48.24 -3.64 -11.29
N GLY A 729 47.18 -2.95 -10.95
CA GLY A 729 45.87 -3.58 -10.72
C GLY A 729 45.11 -3.00 -9.55
N MET A 730 44.00 -3.61 -9.23
CA MET A 730 43.15 -3.24 -8.09
C MET A 730 43.83 -3.64 -6.78
N ILE A 731 43.89 -2.70 -5.85
CA ILE A 731 44.32 -2.94 -4.47
C ILE A 731 43.14 -2.64 -3.56
N GLU A 732 42.83 -3.57 -2.70
CA GLU A 732 41.79 -3.50 -1.68
C GLU A 732 42.41 -3.67 -0.29
N ILE A 733 42.00 -2.84 0.64
CA ILE A 733 42.47 -2.90 2.03
C ILE A 733 41.29 -3.22 2.92
N PHE A 734 41.42 -4.24 3.72
CA PHE A 734 40.43 -4.68 4.69
C PHE A 734 40.99 -4.55 6.12
N ASP A 735 40.14 -4.28 7.09
CA ASP A 735 40.48 -4.45 8.49
C ASP A 735 40.47 -5.94 8.91
N VAL A 736 40.82 -6.22 10.14
CA VAL A 736 40.84 -7.61 10.68
C VAL A 736 39.47 -8.28 10.74
N ASN A 737 38.38 -7.51 10.64
CA ASN A 737 37.01 -8.01 10.62
C ASN A 737 36.52 -8.26 9.17
N GLY A 738 37.38 -8.05 8.17
CA GLY A 738 37.05 -8.20 6.76
C GLY A 738 36.29 -7.02 6.16
N ILE A 739 36.23 -5.86 6.83
CA ILE A 739 35.58 -4.65 6.35
C ILE A 739 36.53 -3.92 5.39
N LEU A 740 36.06 -3.60 4.20
CA LEU A 740 36.81 -2.84 3.20
C LEU A 740 37.00 -1.39 3.67
N VAL A 741 38.24 -0.98 3.90
CA VAL A 741 38.60 0.37 4.37
C VAL A 741 39.25 1.25 3.28
N GLY A 742 39.64 0.65 2.17
CA GLY A 742 40.20 1.39 1.03
C GLY A 742 40.30 0.55 -0.23
N ARG A 743 40.07 1.18 -1.39
CA ARG A 743 40.22 0.57 -2.72
C ARG A 743 40.80 1.60 -3.70
N LYS A 744 41.85 1.25 -4.40
CA LYS A 744 42.45 2.07 -5.47
C LYS A 744 43.04 1.19 -6.57
N VAL A 745 43.10 1.74 -7.78
CA VAL A 745 43.83 1.11 -8.91
C VAL A 745 45.24 1.68 -8.92
N SER A 746 46.24 0.80 -8.95
CA SER A 746 47.65 1.18 -9.04
C SER A 746 48.19 0.92 -10.45
N ASN A 747 48.93 1.88 -10.97
CA ASN A 747 49.73 1.77 -12.21
C ASN A 747 51.24 1.69 -11.93
N GLY A 748 51.62 1.10 -10.78
CA GLY A 748 53.01 0.94 -10.36
C GLY A 748 53.21 1.31 -8.91
N ALA A 749 52.68 2.43 -8.43
CA ALA A 749 52.70 2.82 -7.02
C ALA A 749 51.41 3.52 -6.65
N VAL A 750 50.91 3.26 -5.44
CA VAL A 750 49.73 3.93 -4.87
C VAL A 750 49.83 3.95 -3.33
N ASP A 751 49.38 5.05 -2.75
CA ASP A 751 49.30 5.25 -1.31
C ASP A 751 47.86 5.21 -0.81
N PHE A 752 47.69 4.74 0.42
CA PHE A 752 46.43 4.80 1.18
C PHE A 752 46.70 5.48 2.51
N TYR A 753 45.91 6.43 2.87
CA TYR A 753 45.92 7.04 4.19
C TYR A 753 44.90 6.34 5.08
N LEU A 754 45.34 5.77 6.20
CA LEU A 754 44.49 5.00 7.13
C LEU A 754 44.33 5.80 8.43
N ASN A 755 43.12 6.15 8.74
CA ASN A 755 42.79 7.03 9.87
C ASN A 755 42.95 6.42 11.26
N ARG A 756 43.28 5.10 11.35
CA ARG A 756 43.44 4.38 12.61
C ARG A 756 44.68 3.49 12.54
N SER A 757 45.38 3.38 13.66
CA SER A 757 46.40 2.34 13.83
C SER A 757 45.67 0.98 13.98
N GLY A 758 46.26 -0.07 13.43
CA GLY A 758 45.70 -1.41 13.47
C GLY A 758 46.31 -2.36 12.45
N THR A 759 45.85 -3.57 12.42
CA THR A 759 46.25 -4.57 11.46
C THR A 759 45.27 -4.53 10.25
N TYR A 760 45.82 -4.56 9.05
CA TYR A 760 45.07 -4.52 7.80
C TYR A 760 45.51 -5.61 6.83
N ILE A 761 44.59 -6.08 6.01
CA ILE A 761 44.87 -7.05 4.94
C ILE A 761 44.86 -6.29 3.62
N VAL A 762 45.98 -6.26 2.95
CA VAL A 762 46.14 -5.63 1.62
C VAL A 762 45.98 -6.72 0.55
N LYS A 763 44.91 -6.70 -0.16
CA LYS A 763 44.62 -7.65 -1.25
C LYS A 763 45.03 -7.06 -2.60
N MET A 764 45.82 -7.80 -3.35
CA MET A 764 46.38 -7.45 -4.65
C MET A 764 46.11 -8.61 -5.62
N GLY A 765 44.99 -8.55 -6.33
CA GLY A 765 44.53 -9.67 -7.16
C GLY A 765 44.27 -10.93 -6.33
N ARG A 766 45.01 -12.02 -6.63
CA ARG A 766 44.90 -13.29 -5.86
C ARG A 766 45.82 -13.35 -4.65
N SER A 767 46.61 -12.35 -4.41
CA SER A 767 47.57 -12.28 -3.27
C SER A 767 46.99 -11.36 -2.20
N ALA A 768 47.22 -11.73 -0.93
CA ALA A 768 46.89 -10.87 0.21
C ALA A 768 48.11 -10.82 1.17
N GLN A 769 48.36 -9.66 1.73
CA GLN A 769 49.43 -9.41 2.67
C GLN A 769 48.88 -8.71 3.92
N GLU A 770 49.21 -9.22 5.08
CA GLU A 770 48.90 -8.56 6.35
C GLU A 770 49.94 -7.47 6.64
N VAL A 771 49.49 -6.32 7.11
CA VAL A 771 50.31 -5.16 7.46
C VAL A 771 49.82 -4.53 8.76
N VAL A 772 50.74 -4.03 9.55
CA VAL A 772 50.41 -3.30 10.78
C VAL A 772 50.74 -1.82 10.62
N VAL A 773 49.73 -0.99 10.76
CA VAL A 773 49.85 0.49 10.78
C VAL A 773 49.87 0.93 12.25
N LYS A 774 50.94 1.61 12.65
CA LYS A 774 51.14 2.05 14.02
C LYS A 774 50.62 3.46 14.28
#